data_34e7a6e4d0f8a24b76b5882f56724073
#
_entry.id   34e7a6e4d0f8a24b76b5882f56724073
#
_cell.length_a   1.000
_cell.length_b   1.000
_cell.length_c   1.000
_cell.angle_alpha   90.00
_cell.angle_beta   90.00
_cell.angle_gamma   90.00
#
_symmetry.space_group_name_H-M   'P 1'
#
loop_
_entity.id
_entity.type
_entity.pdbx_description
1 polymer ?
#
loop_
_entity_poly.entity_id
_entity_poly.type
_entity_poly.pdbx_seq_one_letter_code
_entity_poly.pdbx_strand_id
1 'polypeptide(L)'
;MTHRGFARAFLLATALGLSAGHAATTSPGTIYWDQYAVPHIYGPDIPTVVRGLGYAQMENHAESLLNNVARARGRSAEYFGPGTSNFNVNYDMQVRTYGIPARAQAWVAQGGAFQLSVLQAFCDGVNEYATRNPSQILPGLQAILPVVPSDITSGEMNTINWTFLPEQDDVPATIAAWQAGGIPAVKKLKRVRKPEGSNGWGIGPAKSADGNAILMGNPHLPWGNNQPISDSDADQNFGVYQWIEANLVIGNPNSPTLNASGVTFIGGPFIGVGFNDYLGWTHTNNTIQNADLYQLTLDSTGTKYLFGGVYLPLQHTTSVMKVLQPNGSEQLQSIDIYNSIHGPVVAFNAAKTQALALRVAGLNEPSLVTQYWNMIQSQTLPQFKAAESALQMPFFNTIYADRGGNIFYLFGGQQPVRPANLTAADVFNTVLDGTNPALLWTKTMTFAQLPQAVNPPGNFVANSNNPPWTTALPQPSTLDPANYPTYIAPSFMDFRPQHGTTFLSSATAPLTTAQVLTGKMSNEMYLADRVVGDLITLATAAGKTGDTTAAAAAAILTAWDHTADATSAGGPLFEAWWNLVVADVQAGKISADTSDSFYSPHPKFRVPWSASAPITTPSGLDPSNNAQLLVDLDAAYTQTAAAFGSASVVWGGAHKTTLVTRSGATQQLVFPFLSDLPLSGADDPFGPIRVVNPYYVGALGQFVSYGGDGYVQLIEFTPNGAQGSTLLTYGNASRPNSPHITDQLPFFQSETLKPALRTFSAVQAAAVSVEGF
;
A
#
# COMPACT_ATOMS: atom_id res chain seq x y z
N MET A 1 -47.79 44.41 -10.40
CA MET A 1 -46.90 45.34 -9.68
C MET A 1 -45.79 44.47 -9.14
N THR A 2 -44.62 44.47 -9.53
CA THR A 2 -43.59 45.13 -10.27
C THR A 2 -42.46 44.12 -10.44
N HIS A 3 -42.09 43.85 -11.69
CA HIS A 3 -40.88 43.11 -12.07
C HIS A 3 -39.65 43.88 -11.60
N ARG A 4 -38.66 43.17 -11.03
CA ARG A 4 -37.24 43.59 -11.06
C ARG A 4 -36.38 42.44 -11.54
N GLY A 5 -35.80 42.66 -12.73
CA GLY A 5 -34.85 41.78 -13.35
C GLY A 5 -33.47 41.83 -12.65
N PHE A 6 -32.79 40.68 -12.61
CA PHE A 6 -31.39 40.61 -12.26
C PHE A 6 -30.56 40.57 -13.54
N ALA A 7 -29.77 41.63 -13.74
CA ALA A 7 -28.76 41.70 -14.79
C ALA A 7 -27.56 40.75 -14.50
N ARG A 8 -27.23 39.99 -15.53
CA ARG A 8 -25.97 39.21 -15.55
C ARG A 8 -24.78 40.14 -15.75
N ALA A 9 -23.89 40.23 -14.76
CA ALA A 9 -22.58 40.80 -14.94
C ALA A 9 -21.61 39.69 -15.31
N PHE A 10 -21.15 39.69 -16.55
CA PHE A 10 -19.95 38.93 -16.98
C PHE A 10 -18.72 39.69 -16.46
N LEU A 11 -18.02 39.14 -15.51
CA LEU A 11 -16.69 39.58 -15.13
C LEU A 11 -15.65 38.85 -16.00
N LEU A 12 -15.08 39.58 -16.95
CA LEU A 12 -13.81 39.22 -17.60
C LEU A 12 -12.71 39.32 -16.54
N ALA A 13 -12.17 38.18 -16.11
CA ALA A 13 -10.96 38.16 -15.32
C ALA A 13 -9.76 38.32 -16.26
N THR A 14 -9.25 39.53 -16.35
CA THR A 14 -7.91 39.80 -16.90
C THR A 14 -6.87 39.19 -15.97
N ALA A 15 -6.10 38.25 -16.49
CA ALA A 15 -4.93 37.69 -15.83
C ALA A 15 -3.87 38.82 -15.70
N LEU A 16 -3.83 39.46 -14.54
CA LEU A 16 -2.68 40.26 -14.11
C LEU A 16 -1.65 39.29 -13.53
N GLY A 17 -0.57 39.09 -14.27
CA GLY A 17 0.63 38.43 -13.81
C GLY A 17 1.25 39.19 -12.65
N LEU A 18 1.01 38.71 -11.45
CA LEU A 18 1.80 39.07 -10.27
C LEU A 18 2.97 38.10 -10.15
N SER A 19 4.05 38.40 -10.88
CA SER A 19 5.38 37.94 -10.51
C SER A 19 5.87 38.79 -9.31
N ALA A 20 5.31 38.52 -8.15
CA ALA A 20 5.94 38.95 -6.91
C ALA A 20 7.06 37.94 -6.61
N GLY A 21 8.28 38.27 -7.04
CA GLY A 21 9.47 37.64 -6.53
C GLY A 21 9.55 37.86 -5.03
N HIS A 22 8.98 36.94 -4.24
CA HIS A 22 9.39 36.76 -2.88
C HIS A 22 10.76 36.05 -2.95
N ALA A 23 11.83 36.84 -2.94
CA ALA A 23 13.10 36.36 -2.44
C ALA A 23 12.88 36.08 -0.95
N ALA A 24 12.32 34.93 -0.62
CA ALA A 24 12.39 34.37 0.70
C ALA A 24 13.89 34.23 0.98
N THR A 25 14.39 34.94 2.00
CA THR A 25 15.70 34.66 2.57
C THR A 25 15.63 33.28 3.18
N THR A 26 15.92 32.27 2.36
CA THR A 26 15.90 30.88 2.80
C THR A 26 17.01 30.71 3.82
N SER A 27 16.66 30.32 5.04
CA SER A 27 17.65 29.92 6.03
C SER A 27 18.43 28.73 5.47
N PRO A 28 19.77 28.73 5.57
CA PRO A 28 20.57 27.63 5.04
C PRO A 28 20.25 26.34 5.78
N GLY A 29 19.98 25.27 5.01
CA GLY A 29 19.87 23.92 5.52
C GLY A 29 21.10 23.10 5.14
N THR A 30 21.28 21.95 5.80
CA THR A 30 22.38 21.03 5.50
C THR A 30 21.87 19.60 5.47
N ILE A 31 22.26 18.86 4.44
CA ILE A 31 22.06 17.43 4.32
C ILE A 31 23.37 16.72 4.58
N TYR A 32 23.37 15.78 5.51
CA TYR A 32 24.44 14.78 5.69
C TYR A 32 23.94 13.47 5.08
N TRP A 33 24.61 13.00 4.06
CA TRP A 33 24.31 11.74 3.42
C TRP A 33 25.12 10.61 4.07
N ASP A 34 24.46 9.59 4.57
CA ASP A 34 25.15 8.41 5.09
C ASP A 34 25.53 7.42 3.96
N GLN A 35 26.22 6.37 4.35
CA GLN A 35 26.70 5.34 3.41
C GLN A 35 25.57 4.55 2.70
N TYR A 36 24.30 4.68 3.10
CA TYR A 36 23.13 4.06 2.48
C TYR A 36 22.25 5.08 1.75
N ALA A 37 22.80 6.25 1.47
CA ALA A 37 22.08 7.38 0.90
C ALA A 37 20.83 7.79 1.69
N VAL A 38 20.84 7.62 3.02
CA VAL A 38 19.81 8.21 3.87
C VAL A 38 20.17 9.66 4.12
N PRO A 39 19.31 10.64 3.74
CA PRO A 39 19.52 12.04 4.01
C PRO A 39 19.18 12.37 5.46
N HIS A 40 20.14 12.89 6.21
CA HIS A 40 19.95 13.52 7.50
C HIS A 40 19.89 15.04 7.31
N ILE A 41 18.67 15.58 7.36
CA ILE A 41 18.36 16.95 6.95
C ILE A 41 18.23 17.85 8.17
N TYR A 42 19.12 18.82 8.29
CA TYR A 42 19.19 19.76 9.40
C TYR A 42 18.73 21.16 8.96
N GLY A 43 17.85 21.75 9.74
CA GLY A 43 17.37 23.11 9.50
C GLY A 43 16.81 23.76 10.75
N PRO A 44 16.60 25.09 10.75
CA PRO A 44 16.06 25.82 11.90
C PRO A 44 14.54 25.62 12.07
N ASP A 45 13.81 25.22 11.02
CA ASP A 45 12.35 25.16 11.00
C ASP A 45 11.82 24.12 10.01
N ILE A 46 10.50 23.89 10.03
CA ILE A 46 9.81 22.92 9.17
C ILE A 46 10.01 23.24 7.68
N PRO A 47 9.79 24.47 7.19
CA PRO A 47 9.99 24.75 5.78
C PRO A 47 11.40 24.42 5.29
N THR A 48 12.43 24.71 6.09
CA THR A 48 13.83 24.39 5.71
C THR A 48 14.04 22.89 5.58
N VAL A 49 13.65 22.07 6.57
CA VAL A 49 13.86 20.61 6.46
C VAL A 49 13.01 19.98 5.36
N VAL A 50 11.83 20.53 5.08
CA VAL A 50 10.97 20.08 3.97
C VAL A 50 11.59 20.45 2.61
N ARG A 51 12.21 21.62 2.47
CA ARG A 51 12.97 21.97 1.27
C ARG A 51 14.12 20.99 1.06
N GLY A 52 14.86 20.66 2.12
CA GLY A 52 15.89 19.62 2.06
C GLY A 52 15.34 18.24 1.67
N LEU A 53 14.13 17.88 2.14
CA LEU A 53 13.49 16.62 1.78
C LEU A 53 13.12 16.58 0.30
N GLY A 54 12.61 17.65 -0.29
CA GLY A 54 12.34 17.78 -1.72
C GLY A 54 13.60 17.68 -2.57
N TYR A 55 14.68 18.37 -2.12
CA TYR A 55 16.00 18.29 -2.73
C TYR A 55 16.55 16.85 -2.71
N ALA A 56 16.51 16.20 -1.55
CA ALA A 56 17.01 14.85 -1.36
C ALA A 56 16.22 13.80 -2.17
N GLN A 57 14.91 13.98 -2.30
CA GLN A 57 14.11 13.10 -3.15
C GLN A 57 14.49 13.20 -4.63
N MET A 58 14.86 14.37 -5.10
CA MET A 58 15.39 14.54 -6.46
C MET A 58 16.78 13.91 -6.61
N GLU A 59 17.65 13.99 -5.62
CA GLU A 59 18.96 13.33 -5.65
C GLU A 59 18.81 11.82 -5.81
N ASN A 60 17.95 11.18 -5.02
CA ASN A 60 17.81 9.73 -5.00
C ASN A 60 16.80 9.19 -6.04
N HIS A 61 15.78 9.96 -6.43
CA HIS A 61 14.58 9.47 -7.10
C HIS A 61 14.02 10.41 -8.17
N ALA A 62 14.83 11.22 -8.84
CA ALA A 62 14.36 12.24 -9.79
C ALA A 62 13.37 11.68 -10.82
N GLU A 63 13.68 10.53 -11.41
CA GLU A 63 12.83 9.93 -12.44
C GLU A 63 11.46 9.55 -11.88
N SER A 64 11.43 8.87 -10.74
CA SER A 64 10.18 8.45 -10.10
C SER A 64 9.33 9.64 -9.68
N LEU A 65 9.95 10.66 -9.07
CA LEU A 65 9.24 11.87 -8.63
C LEU A 65 8.62 12.60 -9.82
N LEU A 66 9.39 12.87 -10.87
CA LEU A 66 8.91 13.63 -12.03
C LEU A 66 7.87 12.83 -12.85
N ASN A 67 8.03 11.50 -12.98
CA ASN A 67 7.00 10.65 -13.58
C ASN A 67 5.70 10.70 -12.79
N ASN A 68 5.76 10.63 -11.45
CA ASN A 68 4.58 10.75 -10.59
C ASN A 68 3.88 12.11 -10.77
N VAL A 69 4.65 13.20 -10.90
CA VAL A 69 4.11 14.53 -11.20
C VAL A 69 3.42 14.56 -12.57
N ALA A 70 4.04 13.99 -13.61
CA ALA A 70 3.44 13.93 -14.94
C ALA A 70 2.10 13.20 -14.96
N ARG A 71 2.05 12.04 -14.27
CA ARG A 71 0.84 11.23 -14.07
C ARG A 71 -0.24 11.98 -13.31
N ALA A 72 0.12 12.56 -12.19
CA ALA A 72 -0.82 13.29 -11.33
C ALA A 72 -1.42 14.53 -12.00
N ARG A 73 -0.67 15.15 -12.92
CA ARG A 73 -1.18 16.22 -13.81
C ARG A 73 -2.16 15.70 -14.88
N GLY A 74 -2.23 14.37 -15.14
CA GLY A 74 -2.94 13.80 -16.29
C GLY A 74 -2.34 14.29 -17.61
N ARG A 75 -0.99 14.33 -17.70
CA ARG A 75 -0.22 14.85 -18.86
C ARG A 75 0.92 13.92 -19.28
N SER A 76 0.88 12.63 -18.86
CA SER A 76 1.92 11.66 -19.24
C SER A 76 2.02 11.50 -20.76
N ALA A 77 0.88 11.45 -21.46
CA ALA A 77 0.85 11.34 -22.91
C ALA A 77 1.43 12.57 -23.63
N GLU A 78 1.34 13.74 -23.03
CA GLU A 78 1.94 14.98 -23.54
C GLU A 78 3.48 14.97 -23.42
N TYR A 79 4.02 14.41 -22.33
CA TYR A 79 5.46 14.38 -22.10
C TYR A 79 6.14 13.16 -22.75
N PHE A 80 5.49 12.01 -22.77
CA PHE A 80 6.11 10.72 -23.11
C PHE A 80 5.49 10.02 -24.32
N GLY A 81 4.46 10.60 -24.93
CA GLY A 81 3.70 9.94 -25.98
C GLY A 81 2.67 8.95 -25.44
N PRO A 82 2.00 8.20 -26.34
CA PRO A 82 0.85 7.36 -25.98
C PRO A 82 1.20 6.22 -25.02
N GLY A 83 2.46 5.81 -24.97
CA GLY A 83 2.88 4.61 -24.23
C GLY A 83 2.48 3.30 -24.93
N THR A 84 2.99 2.16 -24.44
CA THR A 84 2.61 0.84 -24.92
C THR A 84 1.10 0.64 -24.73
N SER A 85 0.41 0.15 -25.76
CA SER A 85 -1.05 -0.04 -25.76
C SER A 85 -1.87 1.19 -25.31
N ASN A 86 -1.37 2.42 -25.60
CA ASN A 86 -1.95 3.70 -25.15
C ASN A 86 -2.00 3.87 -23.63
N PHE A 87 -1.10 3.26 -22.89
CA PHE A 87 -1.08 3.32 -21.42
C PHE A 87 -1.16 4.75 -20.90
N ASN A 88 -0.28 5.66 -21.34
CA ASN A 88 -0.25 7.05 -20.87
C ASN A 88 -1.55 7.80 -21.22
N VAL A 89 -2.13 7.53 -22.40
CA VAL A 89 -3.41 8.13 -22.83
C VAL A 89 -4.53 7.68 -21.89
N ASN A 90 -4.63 6.38 -21.61
CA ASN A 90 -5.67 5.83 -20.76
C ASN A 90 -5.55 6.33 -19.31
N TYR A 91 -4.32 6.40 -18.81
CA TYR A 91 -4.05 6.92 -17.47
C TYR A 91 -4.41 8.42 -17.34
N ASP A 92 -4.00 9.24 -18.31
CA ASP A 92 -4.34 10.66 -18.33
C ASP A 92 -5.87 10.88 -18.44
N MET A 93 -6.57 10.04 -19.22
CA MET A 93 -8.03 10.05 -19.28
C MET A 93 -8.65 9.77 -17.91
N GLN A 94 -8.14 8.79 -17.19
CA GLN A 94 -8.61 8.43 -15.84
C GLN A 94 -8.40 9.58 -14.85
N VAL A 95 -7.19 10.13 -14.76
CA VAL A 95 -6.85 11.26 -13.88
C VAL A 95 -7.76 12.47 -14.14
N ARG A 96 -8.05 12.75 -15.41
CA ARG A 96 -8.94 13.86 -15.80
C ARG A 96 -10.40 13.55 -15.50
N THR A 97 -10.84 12.31 -15.70
CA THR A 97 -12.20 11.85 -15.33
C THR A 97 -12.45 12.02 -13.83
N TYR A 98 -11.45 11.71 -13.01
CA TYR A 98 -11.52 11.91 -11.56
C TYR A 98 -11.41 13.39 -11.15
N GLY A 99 -10.98 14.27 -12.06
CA GLY A 99 -10.83 15.68 -11.81
C GLY A 99 -9.69 16.04 -10.85
N ILE A 100 -8.67 15.18 -10.75
CA ILE A 100 -7.57 15.30 -9.78
C ILE A 100 -6.90 16.67 -9.83
N PRO A 101 -6.44 17.23 -10.99
CA PRO A 101 -5.74 18.51 -11.01
C PRO A 101 -6.58 19.67 -10.46
N ALA A 102 -7.89 19.73 -10.78
CA ALA A 102 -8.76 20.78 -10.30
C ALA A 102 -9.05 20.67 -8.80
N ARG A 103 -9.24 19.45 -8.31
CA ARG A 103 -9.42 19.16 -6.88
C ARG A 103 -8.17 19.51 -6.08
N ALA A 104 -6.99 19.16 -6.57
CA ALA A 104 -5.72 19.45 -5.94
C ALA A 104 -5.47 20.97 -5.81
N GLN A 105 -5.82 21.77 -6.84
CA GLN A 105 -5.79 23.22 -6.75
C GLN A 105 -6.73 23.74 -5.65
N ALA A 106 -7.96 23.18 -5.54
CA ALA A 106 -8.89 23.52 -4.49
C ALA A 106 -8.36 23.15 -3.10
N TRP A 107 -7.69 22.02 -2.94
CA TRP A 107 -7.05 21.60 -1.69
C TRP A 107 -5.94 22.55 -1.27
N VAL A 108 -5.07 22.98 -2.19
CA VAL A 108 -4.04 23.99 -1.91
C VAL A 108 -4.67 25.30 -1.43
N ALA A 109 -5.76 25.73 -2.07
CA ALA A 109 -6.44 26.97 -1.69
C ALA A 109 -7.14 26.89 -0.32
N GLN A 110 -7.59 25.70 0.10
CA GLN A 110 -8.34 25.46 1.34
C GLN A 110 -7.44 25.12 2.54
N GLY A 111 -6.22 24.60 2.30
CA GLY A 111 -5.37 24.01 3.33
C GLY A 111 -4.71 24.96 4.32
N GLY A 112 -4.85 26.26 4.11
CA GLY A 112 -4.31 27.29 5.00
C GLY A 112 -2.79 27.54 4.85
N ALA A 113 -2.29 28.50 5.63
CA ALA A 113 -0.92 29.01 5.47
C ALA A 113 0.16 27.96 5.78
N PHE A 114 -0.06 27.13 6.81
CA PHE A 114 0.90 26.09 7.19
C PHE A 114 1.08 25.06 6.07
N GLN A 115 -0.03 24.48 5.59
CA GLN A 115 0.02 23.50 4.49
C GLN A 115 0.68 24.09 3.25
N LEU A 116 0.31 25.31 2.87
CA LEU A 116 0.91 25.97 1.71
C LEU A 116 2.42 26.17 1.89
N SER A 117 2.88 26.56 3.10
CA SER A 117 4.31 26.74 3.38
C SER A 117 5.10 25.44 3.24
N VAL A 118 4.54 24.32 3.70
CA VAL A 118 5.16 22.99 3.59
C VAL A 118 5.21 22.55 2.13
N LEU A 119 4.11 22.64 1.39
CA LEU A 119 4.05 22.26 -0.02
C LEU A 119 4.99 23.12 -0.89
N GLN A 120 5.03 24.43 -0.64
CA GLN A 120 5.93 25.34 -1.37
C GLN A 120 7.39 25.02 -1.09
N ALA A 121 7.76 24.82 0.18
CA ALA A 121 9.12 24.48 0.57
C ALA A 121 9.60 23.16 -0.11
N PHE A 122 8.74 22.15 -0.17
CA PHE A 122 9.05 20.92 -0.88
C PHE A 122 9.32 21.17 -2.37
N CYS A 123 8.43 21.90 -3.03
CA CYS A 123 8.59 22.26 -4.44
C CYS A 123 9.86 23.09 -4.69
N ASP A 124 10.18 24.01 -3.78
CA ASP A 124 11.41 24.82 -3.86
C ASP A 124 12.65 23.92 -3.85
N GLY A 125 12.68 22.90 -2.97
CA GLY A 125 13.78 21.92 -2.91
C GLY A 125 13.90 21.10 -4.19
N VAL A 126 12.78 20.59 -4.72
CA VAL A 126 12.72 19.86 -6.00
C VAL A 126 13.28 20.72 -7.14
N ASN A 127 12.81 21.95 -7.26
CA ASN A 127 13.20 22.86 -8.34
C ASN A 127 14.63 23.37 -8.17
N GLU A 128 15.10 23.56 -6.94
CA GLU A 128 16.48 23.92 -6.62
C GLU A 128 17.45 22.84 -7.07
N TYR A 129 17.17 21.55 -6.71
CA TYR A 129 18.00 20.44 -7.19
C TYR A 129 18.09 20.43 -8.71
N ALA A 130 16.96 20.53 -9.40
CA ALA A 130 16.92 20.51 -10.86
C ALA A 130 17.70 21.68 -11.49
N THR A 131 17.69 22.86 -10.84
CA THR A 131 18.44 24.03 -11.29
C THR A 131 19.94 23.87 -11.08
N ARG A 132 20.37 23.32 -9.93
CA ARG A 132 21.78 23.10 -9.62
C ARG A 132 22.38 21.91 -10.40
N ASN A 133 21.57 20.90 -10.74
CA ASN A 133 22.00 19.63 -11.31
C ASN A 133 21.26 19.29 -12.63
N PRO A 134 21.18 20.19 -13.63
CA PRO A 134 20.36 19.99 -14.83
C PRO A 134 20.81 18.78 -15.66
N SER A 135 22.10 18.44 -15.63
CA SER A 135 22.65 17.26 -16.33
C SER A 135 22.26 15.93 -15.68
N GLN A 136 21.78 15.96 -14.45
CA GLN A 136 21.30 14.80 -13.72
C GLN A 136 19.81 14.49 -13.99
N ILE A 137 19.11 15.38 -14.67
CA ILE A 137 17.71 15.21 -15.06
C ILE A 137 17.65 14.72 -16.51
N LEU A 138 17.03 13.59 -16.75
CA LEU A 138 16.86 13.06 -18.10
C LEU A 138 16.14 14.09 -18.99
N PRO A 139 16.59 14.28 -20.25
CA PRO A 139 16.02 15.31 -21.12
C PRO A 139 14.50 15.27 -21.25
N GLY A 140 13.90 14.09 -21.33
CA GLY A 140 12.43 13.93 -21.41
C GLY A 140 11.67 14.36 -20.15
N LEU A 141 12.34 14.47 -19.00
CA LEU A 141 11.73 14.86 -17.73
C LEU A 141 11.86 16.37 -17.45
N GLN A 142 12.75 17.07 -18.14
CA GLN A 142 12.97 18.52 -17.94
C GLN A 142 11.72 19.35 -18.24
N ALA A 143 10.89 18.91 -19.18
CA ALA A 143 9.64 19.58 -19.56
C ALA A 143 8.56 19.56 -18.44
N ILE A 144 8.73 18.71 -17.43
CA ILE A 144 7.79 18.60 -16.28
C ILE A 144 8.04 19.74 -15.28
N LEU A 145 9.26 20.26 -15.22
CA LEU A 145 9.68 21.33 -14.30
C LEU A 145 9.14 22.70 -14.76
N PRO A 146 8.87 23.64 -13.84
CA PRO A 146 8.95 23.48 -12.40
C PRO A 146 7.78 22.70 -11.80
N VAL A 147 8.04 22.06 -10.64
CA VAL A 147 7.00 21.45 -9.80
C VAL A 147 6.37 22.53 -8.91
N VAL A 148 5.06 22.46 -8.71
CA VAL A 148 4.28 23.45 -7.94
C VAL A 148 3.42 22.75 -6.86
N PRO A 149 2.95 23.45 -5.82
CA PRO A 149 2.16 22.86 -4.72
C PRO A 149 0.99 21.98 -5.14
N SER A 150 0.27 22.35 -6.20
CA SER A 150 -0.83 21.54 -6.72
C SER A 150 -0.39 20.22 -7.36
N ASP A 151 0.86 20.07 -7.75
CA ASP A 151 1.38 18.80 -8.26
C ASP A 151 1.56 17.80 -7.13
N ILE A 152 2.05 18.26 -5.98
CA ILE A 152 2.24 17.43 -4.78
C ILE A 152 0.88 16.94 -4.27
N THR A 153 -0.10 17.84 -4.13
CA THR A 153 -1.46 17.46 -3.72
C THR A 153 -2.17 16.61 -4.79
N SER A 154 -1.87 16.80 -6.08
CA SER A 154 -2.35 15.89 -7.14
C SER A 154 -1.74 14.51 -7.00
N GLY A 155 -0.45 14.41 -6.72
CA GLY A 155 0.25 13.16 -6.48
C GLY A 155 -0.31 12.41 -5.27
N GLU A 156 -0.50 13.10 -4.16
CA GLU A 156 -1.13 12.59 -2.95
C GLU A 156 -2.53 12.05 -3.23
N MET A 157 -3.39 12.86 -3.86
CA MET A 157 -4.76 12.47 -4.20
C MET A 157 -4.79 11.29 -5.18
N ASN A 158 -3.94 11.32 -6.20
CA ASN A 158 -3.85 10.24 -7.18
C ASN A 158 -3.44 8.94 -6.52
N THR A 159 -2.42 8.97 -5.66
CA THR A 159 -1.92 7.78 -4.97
C THR A 159 -2.93 7.24 -3.95
N ILE A 160 -3.41 8.09 -3.05
CA ILE A 160 -4.23 7.65 -1.90
C ILE A 160 -5.69 7.44 -2.30
N ASN A 161 -6.34 8.45 -2.87
CA ASN A 161 -7.79 8.40 -3.06
C ASN A 161 -8.21 7.68 -4.35
N TRP A 162 -7.41 7.75 -5.41
CA TRP A 162 -7.82 7.29 -6.73
C TRP A 162 -7.07 6.05 -7.23
N THR A 163 -5.99 5.66 -6.56
CA THR A 163 -5.28 4.41 -6.85
C THR A 163 -5.46 3.43 -5.70
N PHE A 164 -4.93 3.75 -4.52
CA PHE A 164 -4.90 2.82 -3.40
C PHE A 164 -6.29 2.38 -2.93
N LEU A 165 -7.20 3.34 -2.66
CA LEU A 165 -8.56 3.01 -2.21
C LEU A 165 -9.37 2.20 -3.23
N PRO A 166 -9.50 2.63 -4.51
CA PRO A 166 -10.24 1.86 -5.49
C PRO A 166 -9.62 0.49 -5.79
N GLU A 167 -8.29 0.37 -5.74
CA GLU A 167 -7.63 -0.92 -5.91
C GLU A 167 -7.87 -1.86 -4.74
N GLN A 168 -7.80 -1.34 -3.51
CA GLN A 168 -8.14 -2.12 -2.31
C GLN A 168 -9.56 -2.68 -2.39
N ASP A 169 -10.48 -1.95 -2.99
CA ASP A 169 -11.89 -2.33 -3.14
C ASP A 169 -12.21 -2.99 -4.50
N ASP A 170 -11.20 -3.48 -5.23
CA ASP A 170 -11.32 -4.18 -6.53
C ASP A 170 -12.17 -3.42 -7.58
N VAL A 171 -12.20 -2.10 -7.50
CA VAL A 171 -13.00 -1.26 -8.40
C VAL A 171 -12.65 -1.46 -9.87
N PRO A 172 -11.36 -1.53 -10.31
CA PRO A 172 -11.04 -1.75 -11.71
C PRO A 172 -11.55 -3.08 -12.25
N ALA A 173 -11.39 -4.17 -11.47
CA ALA A 173 -11.88 -5.49 -11.86
C ALA A 173 -13.41 -5.55 -11.92
N THR A 174 -14.07 -4.85 -10.98
CA THR A 174 -15.54 -4.72 -10.95
C THR A 174 -16.05 -3.98 -12.18
N ILE A 175 -15.42 -2.88 -12.59
CA ILE A 175 -15.77 -2.12 -13.80
C ILE A 175 -15.63 -3.02 -15.04
N ALA A 176 -14.51 -3.71 -15.19
CA ALA A 176 -14.25 -4.59 -16.33
C ALA A 176 -15.30 -5.72 -16.43
N ALA A 177 -15.60 -6.38 -15.32
CA ALA A 177 -16.61 -7.44 -15.28
C ALA A 177 -18.02 -6.91 -15.58
N TRP A 178 -18.37 -5.72 -15.10
CA TRP A 178 -19.65 -5.08 -15.40
C TRP A 178 -19.77 -4.73 -16.89
N GLN A 179 -18.74 -4.17 -17.50
CA GLN A 179 -18.71 -3.86 -18.94
C GLN A 179 -18.82 -5.11 -19.81
N ALA A 180 -18.28 -6.24 -19.37
CA ALA A 180 -18.41 -7.54 -20.05
C ALA A 180 -19.83 -8.14 -19.94
N GLY A 181 -20.76 -7.46 -19.27
CA GLY A 181 -22.13 -7.98 -19.08
C GLY A 181 -22.26 -9.04 -17.98
N GLY A 182 -21.20 -9.18 -17.16
CA GLY A 182 -21.06 -10.27 -16.19
C GLY A 182 -21.63 -10.03 -14.80
N ILE A 183 -22.05 -8.81 -14.42
CA ILE A 183 -22.55 -8.52 -13.08
C ILE A 183 -24.00 -8.07 -13.12
N PRO A 184 -24.95 -8.93 -12.67
CA PRO A 184 -26.19 -8.44 -12.06
C PRO A 184 -25.80 -7.71 -10.77
N ALA A 185 -26.53 -6.67 -10.39
CA ALA A 185 -26.30 -5.78 -9.24
C ALA A 185 -26.07 -6.44 -7.86
N VAL A 186 -25.77 -7.72 -7.77
CA VAL A 186 -25.62 -8.50 -6.53
C VAL A 186 -24.60 -9.65 -6.67
N LYS A 187 -23.75 -9.68 -7.69
CA LYS A 187 -22.77 -10.77 -7.77
C LYS A 187 -21.43 -10.30 -7.18
N LYS A 188 -21.11 -10.81 -6.00
CA LYS A 188 -19.81 -10.64 -5.36
C LYS A 188 -18.71 -11.08 -6.31
N LEU A 189 -17.80 -10.18 -6.67
CA LEU A 189 -16.52 -10.56 -7.22
C LEU A 189 -15.67 -11.06 -6.06
N LYS A 190 -15.05 -12.21 -6.27
CA LYS A 190 -14.06 -12.68 -5.30
C LYS A 190 -12.82 -11.80 -5.42
N ARG A 191 -12.40 -11.24 -4.30
CA ARG A 191 -11.22 -10.40 -4.23
C ARG A 191 -9.99 -11.26 -4.52
N VAL A 192 -9.24 -10.91 -5.56
CA VAL A 192 -7.91 -11.45 -5.77
C VAL A 192 -6.97 -10.69 -4.84
N ARG A 193 -6.24 -11.40 -3.99
CA ARG A 193 -5.29 -10.77 -3.07
C ARG A 193 -4.19 -10.07 -3.85
N LYS A 194 -3.89 -8.83 -3.49
CA LYS A 194 -2.83 -8.04 -4.10
C LYS A 194 -1.58 -8.08 -3.22
N PRO A 195 -0.39 -7.79 -3.76
CA PRO A 195 0.88 -7.82 -3.03
C PRO A 195 0.99 -6.77 -1.92
N GLU A 196 0.01 -5.89 -1.83
CA GLU A 196 -0.02 -4.81 -0.85
C GLU A 196 -0.54 -5.33 0.48
N GLY A 197 0.29 -5.22 1.48
CA GLY A 197 -0.04 -5.63 2.83
C GLY A 197 0.82 -4.87 3.84
N SER A 198 0.85 -5.33 5.05
CA SER A 198 1.73 -4.77 6.08
C SER A 198 1.76 -5.65 7.31
N ASN A 199 2.79 -5.49 8.16
CA ASN A 199 2.78 -5.94 9.54
C ASN A 199 3.03 -4.75 10.46
N GLY A 200 2.31 -4.67 11.57
CA GLY A 200 2.53 -3.67 12.60
C GLY A 200 2.29 -4.26 13.99
N TRP A 201 3.28 -4.16 14.88
CA TRP A 201 3.18 -4.62 16.26
C TRP A 201 3.55 -3.50 17.20
N GLY A 202 2.68 -3.24 18.18
CA GLY A 202 2.98 -2.45 19.36
C GLY A 202 3.06 -3.38 20.56
N ILE A 203 4.20 -3.44 21.23
CA ILE A 203 4.47 -4.34 22.36
C ILE A 203 4.64 -3.46 23.60
N GLY A 204 3.78 -3.70 24.60
CA GLY A 204 3.81 -2.92 25.84
C GLY A 204 4.90 -3.40 26.82
N PRO A 205 5.20 -2.59 27.84
CA PRO A 205 6.30 -2.83 28.78
C PRO A 205 6.28 -4.18 29.48
N ALA A 206 5.09 -4.69 29.84
CA ALA A 206 4.98 -5.97 30.52
C ALA A 206 5.33 -7.19 29.64
N LYS A 207 5.41 -6.99 28.33
CA LYS A 207 5.77 -8.03 27.36
C LYS A 207 7.16 -7.79 26.72
N SER A 208 7.84 -6.72 27.09
CA SER A 208 9.20 -6.38 26.70
C SER A 208 10.20 -6.72 27.80
N ALA A 209 11.32 -7.32 27.45
CA ALA A 209 12.35 -7.76 28.39
C ALA A 209 12.98 -6.61 29.17
N ASP A 210 13.14 -5.46 28.53
CA ASP A 210 13.73 -4.26 29.12
C ASP A 210 12.69 -3.34 29.76
N GLY A 211 11.41 -3.71 29.75
CA GLY A 211 10.32 -2.94 30.32
C GLY A 211 9.98 -1.67 29.55
N ASN A 212 10.47 -1.53 28.32
CA ASN A 212 10.18 -0.42 27.43
C ASN A 212 9.14 -0.82 26.37
N ALA A 213 8.36 0.13 25.85
CA ALA A 213 7.49 -0.18 24.73
C ALA A 213 8.31 -0.34 23.44
N ILE A 214 7.89 -1.30 22.59
CA ILE A 214 8.53 -1.60 21.30
C ILE A 214 7.50 -1.40 20.19
N LEU A 215 7.92 -0.76 19.10
CA LEU A 215 7.18 -0.67 17.85
C LEU A 215 7.92 -1.44 16.74
N MET A 216 7.26 -2.39 16.12
CA MET A 216 7.67 -2.99 14.86
C MET A 216 6.72 -2.51 13.77
N GLY A 217 7.26 -1.95 12.69
CA GLY A 217 6.51 -1.49 11.52
C GLY A 217 7.08 -2.07 10.25
N ASN A 218 6.20 -2.57 9.37
CA ASN A 218 6.63 -3.20 8.13
C ASN A 218 5.54 -3.09 7.06
N PRO A 219 5.43 -1.96 6.35
CA PRO A 219 4.57 -1.88 5.17
C PRO A 219 5.12 -2.73 4.01
N HIS A 220 4.23 -3.44 3.34
CA HIS A 220 4.52 -4.19 2.13
C HIS A 220 4.00 -3.43 0.93
N LEU A 221 4.89 -3.15 0.00
CA LEU A 221 4.55 -2.49 -1.26
C LEU A 221 5.38 -3.09 -2.40
N PRO A 222 5.04 -2.80 -3.66
CA PRO A 222 5.90 -3.12 -4.78
C PRO A 222 7.30 -2.54 -4.60
N TRP A 223 8.33 -3.28 -5.01
CA TRP A 223 9.72 -2.86 -4.93
C TRP A 223 10.15 -2.12 -6.19
N GLY A 224 10.71 -0.96 -6.02
CA GLY A 224 11.11 -0.14 -7.15
C GLY A 224 9.92 0.33 -7.98
N ASN A 225 10.11 0.43 -9.27
CA ASN A 225 9.09 0.83 -10.24
C ASN A 225 8.30 -0.37 -10.75
N ASN A 226 7.92 -1.23 -9.87
CA ASN A 226 7.64 -2.59 -10.21
C ASN A 226 6.31 -2.88 -10.80
N GLN A 227 6.34 -3.73 -11.80
CA GLN A 227 5.18 -4.56 -12.14
C GLN A 227 5.54 -5.81 -12.95
N PRO A 228 4.62 -6.79 -13.00
CA PRO A 228 4.84 -8.04 -13.70
C PRO A 228 5.47 -7.85 -15.07
N ILE A 229 6.33 -8.77 -15.44
CA ILE A 229 7.21 -8.72 -16.60
C ILE A 229 6.44 -8.97 -17.91
N SER A 230 5.11 -8.97 -17.89
CA SER A 230 4.33 -9.08 -19.12
C SER A 230 3.96 -7.71 -19.66
N ASP A 231 4.17 -7.49 -20.94
CA ASP A 231 3.74 -6.27 -21.63
C ASP A 231 2.21 -6.09 -21.65
N SER A 232 1.45 -7.13 -21.27
CA SER A 232 -0.01 -7.09 -21.17
C SER A 232 -0.49 -6.50 -19.86
N ASP A 233 0.34 -6.54 -18.80
CA ASP A 233 0.04 -5.91 -17.52
C ASP A 233 0.71 -4.54 -17.51
N ALA A 234 0.19 -3.64 -18.34
CA ALA A 234 0.62 -2.24 -18.35
C ALA A 234 0.43 -1.67 -16.95
N ASP A 235 1.51 -1.64 -16.21
CA ASP A 235 1.49 -1.28 -14.82
C ASP A 235 1.04 0.14 -14.61
N GLN A 236 -0.05 0.24 -13.91
CA GLN A 236 -0.67 1.49 -13.58
C GLN A 236 0.02 2.21 -12.43
N ASN A 237 0.85 1.51 -11.65
CA ASN A 237 1.40 2.00 -10.37
C ASN A 237 2.90 2.26 -10.40
N PHE A 238 3.49 2.34 -11.57
CA PHE A 238 4.91 2.63 -11.74
C PHE A 238 5.38 3.82 -10.89
N GLY A 239 6.26 3.56 -9.93
CA GLY A 239 6.86 4.57 -9.07
C GLY A 239 5.95 5.19 -8.01
N VAL A 240 4.64 4.85 -7.97
CA VAL A 240 3.67 5.48 -7.06
C VAL A 240 3.95 5.11 -5.61
N TYR A 241 4.35 3.87 -5.34
CA TYR A 241 4.53 3.34 -3.99
C TYR A 241 6.00 3.25 -3.54
N GLN A 242 6.91 3.90 -4.25
CA GLN A 242 8.30 3.90 -3.82
C GLN A 242 8.49 4.71 -2.53
N TRP A 243 9.40 4.21 -1.69
CA TRP A 243 9.77 4.83 -0.45
C TRP A 243 11.09 5.59 -0.55
N ILE A 244 11.20 6.64 0.25
CA ILE A 244 12.47 7.23 0.66
C ILE A 244 12.56 7.25 2.17
N GLU A 245 13.65 6.73 2.73
CA GLU A 245 14.00 6.88 4.14
C GLU A 245 14.74 8.21 4.34
N ALA A 246 14.36 8.96 5.38
CA ALA A 246 14.98 10.22 5.72
C ALA A 246 14.96 10.48 7.23
N ASN A 247 15.87 11.35 7.70
CA ASN A 247 15.86 11.91 9.05
C ASN A 247 15.76 13.43 8.97
N LEU A 248 14.77 13.99 9.68
CA LEU A 248 14.47 15.42 9.74
C LEU A 248 14.82 15.96 11.13
N VAL A 249 15.72 16.93 11.21
CA VAL A 249 16.23 17.50 12.46
C VAL A 249 16.03 19.01 12.47
N ILE A 250 15.25 19.51 13.44
CA ILE A 250 14.95 20.93 13.56
C ILE A 250 15.62 21.50 14.82
N GLY A 251 16.27 22.64 14.66
CA GLY A 251 16.90 23.40 15.74
C GLY A 251 18.38 23.05 15.91
N ASN A 252 18.88 23.14 17.16
CA ASN A 252 20.28 22.85 17.43
C ASN A 252 20.59 21.36 17.22
N PRO A 253 21.55 20.96 16.37
CA PRO A 253 21.86 19.57 16.09
C PRO A 253 22.15 18.71 17.33
N ASN A 254 22.75 19.29 18.38
CA ASN A 254 23.06 18.56 19.63
C ASN A 254 21.91 18.56 20.66
N SER A 255 20.87 19.36 20.43
CA SER A 255 19.66 19.42 21.26
C SER A 255 18.47 19.85 20.40
N PRO A 256 18.06 19.02 19.45
CA PRO A 256 17.01 19.38 18.51
C PRO A 256 15.65 19.52 19.20
N THR A 257 14.82 20.41 18.65
CA THR A 257 13.42 20.51 19.05
C THR A 257 12.56 19.44 18.38
N LEU A 258 13.02 18.93 17.24
CA LEU A 258 12.47 17.76 16.55
C LEU A 258 13.61 16.94 15.95
N ASN A 259 13.53 15.63 16.14
CA ASN A 259 14.37 14.65 15.47
C ASN A 259 13.47 13.48 15.08
N ALA A 260 13.06 13.45 13.83
CA ALA A 260 12.13 12.44 13.29
C ALA A 260 12.78 11.64 12.17
N SER A 261 12.65 10.32 12.22
CA SER A 261 13.17 9.39 11.21
C SER A 261 12.07 8.48 10.70
N GLY A 262 12.19 8.04 9.47
CA GLY A 262 11.25 7.10 8.87
C GLY A 262 11.21 7.21 7.36
N VAL A 263 10.12 6.73 6.78
CA VAL A 263 9.91 6.74 5.33
C VAL A 263 8.69 7.55 4.93
N THR A 264 8.72 8.02 3.69
CA THR A 264 7.57 8.56 2.98
C THR A 264 7.50 8.05 1.56
N PHE A 265 6.32 8.15 0.92
CA PHE A 265 6.21 7.96 -0.52
C PHE A 265 6.99 9.06 -1.26
N ILE A 266 7.55 8.70 -2.43
CA ILE A 266 8.20 9.69 -3.29
C ILE A 266 7.17 10.72 -3.75
N GLY A 267 7.46 11.98 -3.47
CA GLY A 267 6.54 13.10 -3.61
C GLY A 267 5.89 13.53 -2.28
N GLY A 268 6.04 12.76 -1.20
CA GLY A 268 5.51 13.09 0.13
C GLY A 268 6.38 14.13 0.86
N PRO A 269 5.80 15.24 1.37
CA PRO A 269 6.53 16.29 2.06
C PRO A 269 6.56 16.11 3.60
N PHE A 270 6.48 14.87 4.09
CA PHE A 270 6.42 14.49 5.51
C PHE A 270 6.93 13.06 5.73
N ILE A 271 7.14 12.64 6.97
CA ILE A 271 7.37 11.23 7.31
C ILE A 271 6.02 10.52 7.47
N GLY A 272 5.77 9.51 6.64
CA GLY A 272 4.51 8.76 6.62
C GLY A 272 4.46 7.63 7.65
N VAL A 273 5.57 6.88 7.77
CA VAL A 273 5.78 5.83 8.78
C VAL A 273 7.11 6.12 9.45
N GLY A 274 7.16 6.18 10.77
CA GLY A 274 8.40 6.52 11.44
C GLY A 274 8.26 6.77 12.94
N PHE A 275 9.23 7.49 13.50
CA PHE A 275 9.33 7.76 14.92
C PHE A 275 10.13 9.05 15.20
N ASN A 276 9.91 9.61 16.38
CA ASN A 276 10.71 10.66 16.95
C ASN A 276 11.32 10.21 18.31
N ASP A 277 11.86 11.11 19.11
CA ASP A 277 12.48 10.73 20.40
C ASP A 277 11.47 10.28 21.47
N TYR A 278 10.17 10.46 21.23
CA TYR A 278 9.11 10.22 22.20
C TYR A 278 8.19 9.05 21.84
N LEU A 279 7.89 8.88 20.56
CA LEU A 279 6.88 7.98 20.04
C LEU A 279 7.16 7.55 18.59
N GLY A 280 6.48 6.52 18.16
CA GLY A 280 6.49 6.10 16.76
C GLY A 280 5.17 5.50 16.33
N TRP A 281 5.01 5.41 15.01
CA TRP A 281 3.83 4.85 14.39
C TRP A 281 4.16 4.09 13.11
N THR A 282 3.27 3.16 12.80
CA THR A 282 3.23 2.50 11.50
C THR A 282 1.78 2.34 11.06
N HIS A 283 1.60 2.18 9.76
CA HIS A 283 0.30 1.92 9.17
C HIS A 283 0.22 0.51 8.58
N THR A 284 -0.97 -0.07 8.63
CA THR A 284 -1.29 -1.28 7.87
C THR A 284 -2.58 -1.04 7.08
N ASN A 285 -2.71 -1.67 5.91
CA ASN A 285 -3.97 -1.63 5.17
C ASN A 285 -5.09 -2.18 6.06
N ASN A 286 -6.18 -1.44 6.15
CA ASN A 286 -7.34 -1.91 6.87
C ASN A 286 -8.43 -2.45 5.93
N THR A 287 -9.49 -2.99 6.51
CA THR A 287 -10.61 -3.59 5.79
C THR A 287 -11.78 -2.61 5.61
N ILE A 288 -11.49 -1.30 5.57
CA ILE A 288 -12.50 -0.26 5.37
C ILE A 288 -13.04 -0.31 3.94
N GLN A 289 -14.36 -0.16 3.80
CA GLN A 289 -15.00 -0.02 2.49
C GLN A 289 -15.46 1.42 2.31
N ASN A 290 -14.70 2.21 1.58
CA ASN A 290 -14.96 3.64 1.38
C ASN A 290 -14.63 4.15 -0.04
N ALA A 291 -14.56 3.21 -1.00
CA ALA A 291 -14.63 3.46 -2.43
C ALA A 291 -15.75 2.59 -3.02
N ASP A 292 -16.88 3.20 -3.34
CA ASP A 292 -18.09 2.49 -3.78
C ASP A 292 -18.45 2.79 -5.24
N LEU A 293 -18.83 1.76 -5.99
CA LEU A 293 -19.44 1.87 -7.30
C LEU A 293 -20.96 1.91 -7.19
N TYR A 294 -21.58 2.88 -7.88
CA TYR A 294 -23.03 3.02 -7.98
C TYR A 294 -23.48 2.82 -9.42
N GLN A 295 -24.42 1.89 -9.63
CA GLN A 295 -25.07 1.73 -10.94
C GLN A 295 -26.15 2.76 -11.10
N LEU A 296 -26.00 3.64 -12.07
CA LEU A 296 -26.99 4.65 -12.46
C LEU A 296 -27.90 4.09 -13.54
N THR A 297 -29.19 4.31 -13.40
CA THR A 297 -30.19 4.06 -14.47
C THR A 297 -30.35 5.36 -15.27
N LEU A 298 -30.04 5.33 -16.56
CA LEU A 298 -30.10 6.50 -17.44
C LEU A 298 -31.46 6.61 -18.13
N ASP A 299 -31.82 7.84 -18.50
CA ASP A 299 -32.96 8.11 -19.34
C ASP A 299 -32.71 7.72 -20.81
N SER A 300 -33.69 7.78 -21.66
CA SER A 300 -33.58 7.42 -23.07
C SER A 300 -32.60 8.26 -23.88
N THR A 301 -32.19 9.43 -23.37
CA THR A 301 -31.20 10.32 -23.99
C THR A 301 -29.76 10.03 -23.49
N GLY A 302 -29.60 9.25 -22.42
CA GLY A 302 -28.31 9.00 -21.76
C GLY A 302 -27.71 10.23 -21.08
N THR A 303 -28.49 11.31 -20.88
CA THR A 303 -28.00 12.58 -20.30
C THR A 303 -28.49 12.84 -18.88
N LYS A 304 -29.41 12.03 -18.38
CA LYS A 304 -29.94 12.10 -17.03
C LYS A 304 -29.95 10.72 -16.38
N TYR A 305 -29.89 10.69 -15.06
CA TYR A 305 -29.95 9.46 -14.27
C TYR A 305 -31.05 9.53 -13.23
N LEU A 306 -31.69 8.40 -12.93
CA LEU A 306 -32.74 8.25 -11.95
C LEU A 306 -32.16 8.29 -10.53
N PHE A 307 -32.70 9.12 -9.65
CA PHE A 307 -32.35 9.19 -8.24
C PHE A 307 -33.55 9.60 -7.40
N GLY A 308 -33.96 8.78 -6.43
CA GLY A 308 -35.08 9.06 -5.58
C GLY A 308 -36.41 9.25 -6.33
N GLY A 309 -36.62 8.60 -7.45
CA GLY A 309 -37.81 8.70 -8.29
C GLY A 309 -37.80 9.86 -9.29
N VAL A 310 -36.73 10.67 -9.36
CA VAL A 310 -36.59 11.79 -10.31
C VAL A 310 -35.36 11.67 -11.16
N TYR A 311 -35.41 12.16 -12.40
CA TYR A 311 -34.26 12.21 -13.29
C TYR A 311 -33.43 13.48 -13.06
N LEU A 312 -32.20 13.31 -12.58
CA LEU A 312 -31.22 14.39 -12.41
C LEU A 312 -30.28 14.44 -13.64
N PRO A 313 -29.82 15.64 -14.08
CA PRO A 313 -28.90 15.75 -15.19
C PRO A 313 -27.49 15.22 -14.80
N LEU A 314 -26.85 14.47 -15.69
CA LEU A 314 -25.40 14.28 -15.64
C LEU A 314 -24.72 15.61 -15.94
N GLN A 315 -23.78 16.01 -15.10
CA GLN A 315 -22.91 17.15 -15.37
C GLN A 315 -21.88 16.71 -16.41
N HIS A 316 -21.87 17.39 -17.56
CA HIS A 316 -20.97 17.09 -18.67
C HIS A 316 -19.94 18.20 -18.87
N THR A 317 -18.69 17.82 -19.02
CA THR A 317 -17.58 18.70 -19.41
C THR A 317 -16.71 17.98 -20.43
N THR A 318 -16.06 18.74 -21.32
CA THR A 318 -15.07 18.19 -22.26
C THR A 318 -13.68 18.65 -21.81
N SER A 319 -12.75 17.70 -21.66
CA SER A 319 -11.33 17.97 -21.43
C SER A 319 -10.55 17.67 -22.70
N VAL A 320 -9.57 18.50 -23.01
CA VAL A 320 -8.66 18.28 -24.15
C VAL A 320 -7.28 17.93 -23.60
N MET A 321 -6.73 16.81 -24.03
CA MET A 321 -5.37 16.42 -23.73
C MET A 321 -4.51 16.42 -24.99
N LYS A 322 -3.21 16.60 -24.81
CA LYS A 322 -2.21 16.52 -25.86
C LYS A 322 -1.53 15.15 -25.79
N VAL A 323 -1.24 14.60 -26.96
CA VAL A 323 -0.52 13.33 -27.09
C VAL A 323 0.68 13.56 -28.00
N LEU A 324 1.89 13.46 -27.44
CA LEU A 324 3.13 13.58 -28.19
C LEU A 324 3.25 12.42 -29.19
N GLN A 325 3.49 12.75 -30.45
CA GLN A 325 3.66 11.75 -31.50
C GLN A 325 5.15 11.46 -31.73
N PRO A 326 5.51 10.31 -32.35
CA PRO A 326 6.91 9.95 -32.62
C PRO A 326 7.67 10.95 -33.49
N ASN A 327 6.96 11.74 -34.29
CA ASN A 327 7.55 12.80 -35.14
C ASN A 327 7.73 14.14 -34.41
N GLY A 328 7.45 14.19 -33.08
CA GLY A 328 7.55 15.39 -32.26
C GLY A 328 6.34 16.34 -32.34
N SER A 329 5.30 16.03 -33.14
CA SER A 329 4.06 16.82 -33.17
C SER A 329 3.15 16.45 -31.97
N GLU A 330 2.23 17.35 -31.60
CA GLU A 330 1.19 17.10 -30.62
C GLU A 330 -0.15 16.83 -31.31
N GLN A 331 -0.80 15.72 -30.98
CA GLN A 331 -2.18 15.43 -31.36
C GLN A 331 -3.11 15.80 -30.22
N LEU A 332 -4.18 16.55 -30.53
CA LEU A 332 -5.23 16.85 -29.55
C LEU A 332 -6.26 15.73 -29.49
N GLN A 333 -6.60 15.30 -28.29
CA GLN A 333 -7.66 14.32 -28.03
C GLN A 333 -8.66 14.88 -27.03
N SER A 334 -9.94 14.92 -27.42
CA SER A 334 -11.04 15.33 -26.54
C SER A 334 -11.60 14.13 -25.80
N ILE A 335 -11.91 14.31 -24.52
CA ILE A 335 -12.58 13.34 -23.66
C ILE A 335 -13.79 13.99 -23.02
N ASP A 336 -14.92 13.28 -23.02
CA ASP A 336 -16.14 13.68 -22.34
C ASP A 336 -16.14 13.15 -20.92
N ILE A 337 -16.31 14.03 -19.96
CA ILE A 337 -16.31 13.75 -18.53
C ILE A 337 -17.71 13.98 -18.00
N TYR A 338 -18.27 12.97 -17.35
CA TYR A 338 -19.60 13.02 -16.75
C TYR A 338 -19.50 12.85 -15.23
N ASN A 339 -20.30 13.64 -14.51
CA ASN A 339 -20.41 13.54 -13.05
C ASN A 339 -21.88 13.43 -12.62
N SER A 340 -22.08 12.64 -11.57
CA SER A 340 -23.35 12.49 -10.87
C SER A 340 -23.22 12.95 -9.42
N ILE A 341 -24.30 12.91 -8.65
CA ILE A 341 -24.27 13.13 -7.19
C ILE A 341 -23.41 12.08 -6.47
N HIS A 342 -23.23 10.89 -7.07
CA HIS A 342 -22.42 9.81 -6.53
C HIS A 342 -20.92 10.04 -6.74
N GLY A 343 -20.55 10.77 -7.79
CA GLY A 343 -19.17 11.03 -8.20
C GLY A 343 -19.00 10.98 -9.72
N PRO A 344 -17.76 10.92 -10.21
CA PRO A 344 -17.45 10.78 -11.63
C PRO A 344 -18.02 9.47 -12.19
N VAL A 345 -18.53 9.54 -13.42
CA VAL A 345 -18.95 8.37 -14.20
C VAL A 345 -17.70 7.73 -14.80
N VAL A 346 -17.45 6.49 -14.44
CA VAL A 346 -16.24 5.74 -14.83
C VAL A 346 -16.48 4.71 -15.93
N ALA A 347 -17.74 4.37 -16.19
CA ALA A 347 -18.11 3.46 -17.26
C ALA A 347 -19.57 3.67 -17.72
N PHE A 348 -19.85 3.36 -18.99
CA PHE A 348 -21.18 3.23 -19.57
C PHE A 348 -21.36 1.82 -20.12
N ASN A 349 -22.58 1.29 -20.06
CA ASN A 349 -22.88 0.09 -20.81
C ASN A 349 -23.02 0.43 -22.32
N ALA A 350 -22.92 -0.59 -23.19
CA ALA A 350 -22.94 -0.40 -24.64
C ALA A 350 -24.20 0.32 -25.15
N ALA A 351 -25.35 0.09 -24.51
CA ALA A 351 -26.63 0.70 -24.86
C ALA A 351 -26.80 2.12 -24.28
N LYS A 352 -25.89 2.60 -23.45
CA LYS A 352 -25.99 3.86 -22.68
C LYS A 352 -27.31 4.01 -21.90
N THR A 353 -27.83 2.91 -21.40
CA THR A 353 -29.00 2.86 -20.52
C THR A 353 -28.61 2.79 -19.04
N GLN A 354 -27.34 2.47 -18.79
CA GLN A 354 -26.76 2.40 -17.46
C GLN A 354 -25.34 2.95 -17.46
N ALA A 355 -24.89 3.45 -16.30
CA ALA A 355 -23.52 3.91 -16.08
C ALA A 355 -23.06 3.48 -14.68
N LEU A 356 -21.75 3.41 -14.47
CA LEU A 356 -21.14 3.31 -13.15
C LEU A 356 -20.56 4.65 -12.73
N ALA A 357 -20.89 5.09 -11.52
CA ALA A 357 -20.27 6.24 -10.88
C ALA A 357 -19.43 5.77 -9.67
N LEU A 358 -18.25 6.33 -9.50
CA LEU A 358 -17.33 6.01 -8.40
C LEU A 358 -17.37 7.10 -7.33
N ARG A 359 -17.63 6.69 -6.08
CA ARG A 359 -17.54 7.53 -4.90
C ARG A 359 -16.38 7.10 -4.02
N VAL A 360 -15.52 8.04 -3.67
CA VAL A 360 -14.32 7.80 -2.88
C VAL A 360 -14.32 8.71 -1.65
N ALA A 361 -13.85 8.22 -0.51
CA ALA A 361 -13.66 9.01 0.70
C ALA A 361 -12.45 9.96 0.60
N GLY A 362 -12.40 10.95 1.48
CA GLY A 362 -11.27 11.87 1.61
C GLY A 362 -11.23 13.02 0.63
N LEU A 363 -12.15 13.07 -0.33
CA LEU A 363 -12.14 14.11 -1.39
C LEU A 363 -12.45 15.54 -0.91
N ASN A 364 -12.94 15.68 0.30
CA ASN A 364 -13.24 16.99 0.91
C ASN A 364 -12.17 17.43 1.90
N GLU A 365 -11.17 16.61 2.13
CA GLU A 365 -10.07 16.92 3.03
C GLU A 365 -8.96 17.67 2.28
N PRO A 366 -8.38 18.71 2.89
CA PRO A 366 -7.45 19.59 2.17
C PRO A 366 -6.05 19.01 1.95
N SER A 367 -5.73 17.80 2.31
CA SER A 367 -4.44 17.10 2.21
C SER A 367 -4.02 16.45 3.53
N LEU A 368 -3.09 15.51 3.45
CA LEU A 368 -2.53 14.78 4.61
C LEU A 368 -1.49 15.59 5.39
N VAL A 369 -0.97 16.67 4.82
CA VAL A 369 0.18 17.42 5.32
C VAL A 369 0.01 17.84 6.78
N THR A 370 -1.13 18.41 7.13
CA THR A 370 -1.35 18.93 8.49
C THR A 370 -1.43 17.81 9.53
N GLN A 371 -2.15 16.73 9.21
CA GLN A 371 -2.26 15.57 10.09
C GLN A 371 -0.87 14.97 10.37
N TYR A 372 -0.10 14.64 9.32
CA TYR A 372 1.20 14.00 9.47
C TYR A 372 2.21 14.90 10.20
N TRP A 373 2.27 16.19 9.90
CA TRP A 373 3.15 17.09 10.64
C TRP A 373 2.76 17.23 12.12
N ASN A 374 1.47 17.19 12.45
CA ASN A 374 1.02 17.14 13.85
C ASN A 374 1.41 15.79 14.53
N MET A 375 1.32 14.66 13.80
CA MET A 375 1.80 13.36 14.29
C MET A 375 3.30 13.38 14.55
N ILE A 376 4.10 13.87 13.59
CA ILE A 376 5.57 13.99 13.68
C ILE A 376 6.02 14.83 14.87
N GLN A 377 5.31 15.90 15.19
CA GLN A 377 5.62 16.82 16.30
C GLN A 377 5.06 16.34 17.66
N SER A 378 4.22 15.32 17.68
CA SER A 378 3.62 14.80 18.91
C SER A 378 4.68 14.21 19.84
N GLN A 379 4.51 14.39 21.15
CA GLN A 379 5.39 13.86 22.19
C GLN A 379 4.66 12.94 23.16
N THR A 380 3.34 12.87 23.07
CA THR A 380 2.48 12.06 23.95
C THR A 380 1.33 11.42 23.17
N LEU A 381 0.77 10.31 23.68
CA LEU A 381 -0.41 9.66 23.09
C LEU A 381 -1.61 10.61 22.94
N PRO A 382 -1.96 11.49 23.92
CA PRO A 382 -3.06 12.45 23.71
C PRO A 382 -2.82 13.41 22.53
N GLN A 383 -1.60 13.92 22.34
CA GLN A 383 -1.26 14.78 21.21
C GLN A 383 -1.37 14.01 19.87
N PHE A 384 -0.83 12.80 19.83
CA PHE A 384 -0.90 11.94 18.66
C PHE A 384 -2.35 11.59 18.28
N LYS A 385 -3.20 11.22 19.26
CA LYS A 385 -4.64 11.00 19.04
C LYS A 385 -5.37 12.26 18.56
N ALA A 386 -4.96 13.43 19.02
CA ALA A 386 -5.52 14.69 18.53
C ALA A 386 -5.15 14.94 17.05
N ALA A 387 -3.92 14.61 16.64
CA ALA A 387 -3.51 14.67 15.23
C ALA A 387 -4.30 13.68 14.37
N GLU A 388 -4.39 12.42 14.79
CA GLU A 388 -5.15 11.35 14.09
C GLU A 388 -6.65 11.67 13.99
N SER A 389 -7.20 12.41 14.95
CA SER A 389 -8.63 12.77 14.95
C SER A 389 -9.05 13.69 13.80
N ALA A 390 -8.10 14.26 13.07
CA ALA A 390 -8.34 15.00 11.84
C ALA A 390 -8.88 14.08 10.72
N LEU A 391 -8.57 12.78 10.74
CA LEU A 391 -8.98 11.76 9.76
C LEU A 391 -8.73 12.19 8.31
N GLN A 392 -7.65 12.93 8.06
CA GLN A 392 -7.26 13.36 6.71
C GLN A 392 -6.76 12.16 5.88
N MET A 393 -6.10 11.18 6.52
CA MET A 393 -5.84 9.88 5.90
C MET A 393 -7.16 9.10 5.82
N PRO A 394 -7.66 8.77 4.62
CA PRO A 394 -9.00 8.20 4.49
C PRO A 394 -9.10 6.73 4.87
N PHE A 395 -7.99 6.02 5.05
CA PHE A 395 -7.90 4.61 5.43
C PHE A 395 -6.60 4.36 6.19
N PHE A 396 -6.27 3.16 6.53
CA PHE A 396 -5.18 2.60 7.32
C PHE A 396 -5.51 2.40 8.79
N ASN A 397 -5.12 1.24 9.28
CA ASN A 397 -4.88 1.06 10.70
C ASN A 397 -3.66 1.88 11.12
N THR A 398 -3.66 2.38 12.35
CA THR A 398 -2.48 2.97 12.98
C THR A 398 -2.08 2.11 14.18
N ILE A 399 -0.84 1.71 14.23
CA ILE A 399 -0.19 1.05 15.35
C ILE A 399 0.87 2.01 15.91
N TYR A 400 0.86 2.20 17.22
CA TYR A 400 1.64 3.20 17.92
C TYR A 400 2.28 2.62 19.17
N ALA A 401 3.48 3.13 19.51
CA ALA A 401 4.11 2.94 20.82
C ALA A 401 4.85 4.21 21.25
N ASP A 402 5.02 4.42 22.57
CA ASP A 402 5.70 5.60 23.10
C ASP A 402 6.60 5.31 24.31
N ARG A 403 7.42 6.32 24.64
CA ARG A 403 8.32 6.33 25.79
C ARG A 403 7.60 6.29 27.15
N GLY A 404 6.32 6.66 27.19
CA GLY A 404 5.47 6.51 28.37
C GLY A 404 4.99 5.08 28.62
N GLY A 405 5.35 4.14 27.74
CA GLY A 405 4.94 2.74 27.80
C GLY A 405 3.57 2.48 27.22
N ASN A 406 2.96 3.45 26.53
CA ASN A 406 1.67 3.23 25.89
C ASN A 406 1.84 2.56 24.53
N ILE A 407 0.90 1.67 24.24
CA ILE A 407 0.64 1.12 22.92
C ILE A 407 -0.79 1.44 22.51
N PHE A 408 -1.00 1.72 21.20
CA PHE A 408 -2.31 2.11 20.71
C PHE A 408 -2.58 1.52 19.34
N TYR A 409 -3.83 1.15 19.12
CA TYR A 409 -4.38 0.72 17.83
C TYR A 409 -5.59 1.57 17.46
N LEU A 410 -5.66 1.98 16.20
CA LEU A 410 -6.82 2.65 15.60
C LEU A 410 -7.15 1.97 14.27
N PHE A 411 -8.42 1.56 14.10
CA PHE A 411 -8.99 1.31 12.78
C PHE A 411 -9.29 2.66 12.14
N GLY A 412 -8.28 3.28 11.55
CA GLY A 412 -8.32 4.66 11.07
C GLY A 412 -8.99 4.80 9.71
N GLY A 413 -9.44 6.01 9.43
CA GLY A 413 -9.96 6.41 8.15
C GLY A 413 -11.38 6.94 8.16
N GLN A 414 -11.86 7.26 6.98
CA GLN A 414 -13.19 7.85 6.77
C GLN A 414 -14.23 6.76 6.47
N GLN A 415 -14.64 6.03 7.51
CA GLN A 415 -15.66 4.99 7.43
C GLN A 415 -17.04 5.61 7.11
N PRO A 416 -17.67 5.27 5.97
CA PRO A 416 -18.99 5.76 5.64
C PRO A 416 -20.05 5.34 6.67
N VAL A 417 -20.93 6.26 7.03
CA VAL A 417 -22.15 5.95 7.79
C VAL A 417 -23.22 5.45 6.83
N ARG A 418 -23.61 4.19 6.99
CA ARG A 418 -24.55 3.47 6.14
C ARG A 418 -25.82 3.08 6.90
N PRO A 419 -26.94 2.72 6.23
CA PRO A 419 -28.09 2.15 6.88
C PRO A 419 -27.75 0.96 7.77
N ALA A 420 -28.30 0.92 8.98
CA ALA A 420 -27.95 -0.06 10.00
C ALA A 420 -28.34 -1.51 9.66
N ASN A 421 -29.22 -1.71 8.69
CA ASN A 421 -29.63 -3.03 8.19
C ASN A 421 -28.66 -3.63 7.17
N LEU A 422 -27.64 -2.87 6.70
CA LEU A 422 -26.63 -3.39 5.81
C LEU A 422 -25.57 -4.20 6.58
N THR A 423 -25.07 -5.23 5.93
CA THR A 423 -23.98 -6.07 6.43
C THR A 423 -22.70 -5.85 5.58
N ALA A 424 -21.57 -6.38 6.02
CA ALA A 424 -20.36 -6.41 5.20
C ALA A 424 -20.63 -7.05 3.82
N ALA A 425 -21.46 -8.10 3.80
CA ALA A 425 -21.83 -8.78 2.57
C ALA A 425 -22.60 -7.89 1.57
N ASP A 426 -23.27 -6.85 2.03
CA ASP A 426 -24.07 -5.96 1.18
C ASP A 426 -23.25 -4.79 0.61
N VAL A 427 -22.09 -4.51 1.18
CA VAL A 427 -21.28 -3.34 0.81
C VAL A 427 -19.92 -3.71 0.20
N PHE A 428 -19.27 -4.77 0.68
CA PHE A 428 -17.97 -5.16 0.15
C PHE A 428 -18.10 -5.84 -1.22
N ASN A 429 -17.30 -5.40 -2.18
CA ASN A 429 -17.24 -5.94 -3.54
C ASN A 429 -18.60 -5.98 -4.26
N THR A 430 -19.45 -4.99 -4.00
CA THR A 430 -20.79 -4.87 -4.62
C THR A 430 -20.92 -3.57 -5.39
N VAL A 431 -21.74 -3.61 -6.45
CA VAL A 431 -22.21 -2.41 -7.13
C VAL A 431 -23.52 -2.01 -6.48
N LEU A 432 -23.55 -0.83 -5.86
CA LEU A 432 -24.72 -0.32 -5.16
C LEU A 432 -25.77 0.24 -6.13
N ASP A 433 -27.04 0.16 -5.75
CA ASP A 433 -28.13 0.77 -6.52
C ASP A 433 -28.09 2.30 -6.42
N GLY A 434 -27.65 2.96 -7.49
CA GLY A 434 -27.56 4.42 -7.59
C GLY A 434 -28.91 5.13 -7.70
N THR A 435 -30.03 4.40 -7.82
CA THR A 435 -31.38 5.01 -7.79
C THR A 435 -31.89 5.23 -6.38
N ASN A 436 -31.30 4.55 -5.38
CA ASN A 436 -31.74 4.55 -3.99
C ASN A 436 -30.98 5.61 -3.15
N PRO A 437 -31.64 6.72 -2.72
CA PRO A 437 -30.97 7.72 -1.90
C PRO A 437 -30.42 7.22 -0.56
N ALA A 438 -30.99 6.14 0.00
CA ALA A 438 -30.54 5.61 1.29
C ALA A 438 -29.15 4.97 1.22
N LEU A 439 -28.71 4.52 0.03
CA LEU A 439 -27.40 3.92 -0.16
C LEU A 439 -26.29 4.96 -0.39
N LEU A 440 -26.65 6.21 -0.74
CA LEU A 440 -25.67 7.29 -0.94
C LEU A 440 -25.21 7.81 0.42
N TRP A 441 -24.02 7.39 0.85
CA TRP A 441 -23.43 7.95 2.07
C TRP A 441 -22.91 9.37 1.83
N THR A 442 -23.18 10.24 2.82
CA THR A 442 -22.81 11.67 2.81
C THR A 442 -22.02 12.07 4.05
N LYS A 443 -21.84 11.13 4.98
CA LYS A 443 -21.14 11.33 6.25
C LYS A 443 -20.22 10.16 6.52
N THR A 444 -19.15 10.41 7.26
CA THR A 444 -18.25 9.40 7.80
C THR A 444 -18.32 9.36 9.32
N MET A 445 -17.88 8.28 9.92
CA MET A 445 -17.77 8.15 11.37
C MET A 445 -16.75 9.13 11.92
N THR A 446 -17.00 9.61 13.13
CA THR A 446 -16.02 10.41 13.88
C THR A 446 -14.91 9.51 14.45
N PHE A 447 -13.77 10.09 14.78
CA PHE A 447 -12.66 9.39 15.42
C PHE A 447 -13.07 8.55 16.65
N ALA A 448 -13.96 9.09 17.48
CA ALA A 448 -14.46 8.41 18.67
C ALA A 448 -15.36 7.20 18.39
N GLN A 449 -15.95 7.12 17.19
CA GLN A 449 -16.82 6.02 16.77
C GLN A 449 -16.04 4.87 16.09
N LEU A 450 -14.76 5.07 15.77
CA LEU A 450 -13.93 4.07 15.12
C LEU A 450 -13.39 3.05 16.15
N PRO A 451 -13.23 1.77 15.77
CA PRO A 451 -12.60 0.77 16.64
C PRO A 451 -11.19 1.18 17.03
N GLN A 452 -10.89 1.21 18.33
CA GLN A 452 -9.59 1.57 18.85
C GLN A 452 -9.30 0.91 20.19
N ALA A 453 -8.02 0.68 20.49
CA ALA A 453 -7.58 0.11 21.76
C ALA A 453 -6.32 0.80 22.28
N VAL A 454 -6.31 1.11 23.57
CA VAL A 454 -5.15 1.64 24.31
C VAL A 454 -4.76 0.63 25.37
N ASN A 455 -3.49 0.23 25.41
CA ASN A 455 -2.92 -0.66 26.40
C ASN A 455 -3.80 -1.90 26.68
N PRO A 456 -4.11 -2.74 25.66
CA PRO A 456 -4.99 -3.88 25.84
C PRO A 456 -4.41 -4.90 26.84
N PRO A 457 -5.24 -5.75 27.45
CA PRO A 457 -4.81 -6.66 28.52
C PRO A 457 -3.66 -7.59 28.16
N GLY A 458 -3.53 -7.97 26.87
CA GLY A 458 -2.42 -8.81 26.36
C GLY A 458 -1.07 -8.11 26.27
N ASN A 459 -1.02 -6.80 26.57
CA ASN A 459 0.18 -5.96 26.41
C ASN A 459 0.80 -6.00 25.00
N PHE A 460 -0.02 -6.23 23.98
CA PHE A 460 0.36 -6.07 22.58
C PHE A 460 -0.84 -5.68 21.72
N VAL A 461 -0.55 -5.03 20.61
CA VAL A 461 -1.43 -4.89 19.45
C VAL A 461 -0.68 -5.43 18.24
N ALA A 462 -1.36 -6.24 17.41
CA ALA A 462 -0.77 -6.84 16.22
C ALA A 462 -1.77 -6.77 15.08
N ASN A 463 -1.37 -6.11 14.02
CA ASN A 463 -2.18 -6.06 12.81
C ASN A 463 -1.32 -6.42 11.59
N SER A 464 -1.84 -7.35 10.82
CA SER A 464 -1.28 -7.81 9.55
C SER A 464 -2.40 -7.82 8.50
N ASN A 465 -3.13 -6.69 8.41
CA ASN A 465 -4.30 -6.45 7.56
C ASN A 465 -5.57 -7.21 7.99
N ASN A 466 -5.58 -7.75 9.20
CA ASN A 466 -6.75 -8.41 9.78
C ASN A 466 -7.77 -7.37 10.30
N PRO A 467 -9.03 -7.79 10.45
CA PRO A 467 -10.08 -6.97 11.05
C PRO A 467 -9.74 -6.51 12.46
N PRO A 468 -10.30 -5.39 12.93
CA PRO A 468 -9.99 -4.83 14.24
C PRO A 468 -10.26 -5.78 15.40
N TRP A 469 -11.20 -6.72 15.22
CA TRP A 469 -11.64 -7.70 16.22
C TRP A 469 -10.55 -8.66 16.68
N THR A 470 -9.52 -8.85 15.86
CA THR A 470 -8.45 -9.83 16.07
C THR A 470 -7.07 -9.20 16.30
N THR A 471 -7.01 -7.89 16.48
CA THR A 471 -5.74 -7.14 16.59
C THR A 471 -5.10 -7.25 17.99
N ALA A 472 -5.87 -7.59 19.01
CA ALA A 472 -5.38 -7.78 20.39
C ALA A 472 -6.04 -9.00 21.03
N LEU A 473 -5.26 -9.83 21.71
CA LEU A 473 -5.73 -10.99 22.46
C LEU A 473 -5.18 -10.97 23.89
N PRO A 474 -6.03 -11.23 24.92
CA PRO A 474 -7.48 -11.38 24.80
C PRO A 474 -8.12 -10.11 24.22
N GLN A 475 -9.21 -10.29 23.46
CA GLN A 475 -9.91 -9.19 22.81
C GLN A 475 -10.45 -8.19 23.84
N PRO A 476 -10.08 -6.90 23.75
CA PRO A 476 -10.65 -5.88 24.60
C PRO A 476 -12.09 -5.53 24.17
N SER A 477 -12.92 -5.11 25.14
CA SER A 477 -14.32 -4.73 24.85
C SER A 477 -14.45 -3.59 23.84
N THR A 478 -13.44 -2.74 23.71
CA THR A 478 -13.40 -1.66 22.69
C THR A 478 -13.21 -2.17 21.27
N LEU A 479 -12.86 -3.44 21.07
CA LEU A 479 -12.75 -4.12 19.79
C LEU A 479 -13.79 -5.25 19.64
N ASP A 480 -14.83 -5.28 20.49
CA ASP A 480 -15.93 -6.23 20.35
C ASP A 480 -16.81 -5.83 19.14
N PRO A 481 -16.93 -6.70 18.12
CA PRO A 481 -17.74 -6.41 16.93
C PRO A 481 -19.23 -6.10 17.27
N ALA A 482 -19.74 -6.59 18.40
CA ALA A 482 -21.10 -6.31 18.84
C ALA A 482 -21.37 -4.81 19.11
N ASN A 483 -20.32 -4.02 19.33
CA ASN A 483 -20.42 -2.58 19.57
C ASN A 483 -20.46 -1.74 18.29
N TYR A 484 -20.35 -2.37 17.10
CA TYR A 484 -20.21 -1.68 15.84
C TYR A 484 -21.22 -2.18 14.79
N PRO A 485 -21.56 -1.38 13.77
CA PRO A 485 -22.34 -1.86 12.66
C PRO A 485 -21.61 -3.01 11.92
N THR A 486 -22.37 -4.00 11.49
CA THR A 486 -21.85 -5.22 10.85
C THR A 486 -21.18 -4.99 9.49
N TYR A 487 -21.34 -3.80 8.92
CA TYR A 487 -20.69 -3.40 7.67
C TYR A 487 -19.30 -2.77 7.85
N ILE A 488 -18.78 -2.62 9.08
CA ILE A 488 -17.48 -1.94 9.31
C ILE A 488 -16.32 -2.75 8.79
N ALA A 489 -16.27 -4.04 9.15
CA ALA A 489 -15.20 -4.93 8.77
C ALA A 489 -15.70 -6.39 8.71
N PRO A 490 -15.09 -7.24 7.88
CA PRO A 490 -15.33 -8.68 7.93
C PRO A 490 -14.84 -9.26 9.26
N SER A 491 -15.10 -10.53 9.50
CA SER A 491 -14.66 -11.21 10.74
C SER A 491 -13.44 -12.10 10.55
N PHE A 492 -13.16 -12.57 9.35
CA PHE A 492 -12.12 -13.54 9.06
C PHE A 492 -10.71 -13.02 9.36
N MET A 493 -9.84 -13.88 9.91
CA MET A 493 -8.42 -13.63 10.17
C MET A 493 -7.58 -14.63 9.40
N ASP A 494 -6.79 -14.16 8.47
CA ASP A 494 -5.93 -14.95 7.59
C ASP A 494 -4.68 -15.51 8.30
N PHE A 495 -3.90 -16.36 7.61
CA PHE A 495 -2.78 -17.10 8.21
C PHE A 495 -1.61 -16.20 8.67
N ARG A 496 -1.24 -15.17 7.91
CA ARG A 496 -0.17 -14.23 8.30
C ARG A 496 -0.51 -13.48 9.60
N PRO A 497 -1.69 -12.86 9.76
CA PRO A 497 -2.05 -12.28 11.05
C PRO A 497 -2.19 -13.33 12.17
N GLN A 498 -2.66 -14.56 11.88
CA GLN A 498 -2.66 -15.64 12.87
C GLN A 498 -1.25 -15.96 13.36
N HIS A 499 -0.28 -16.06 12.44
CA HIS A 499 1.12 -16.31 12.75
C HIS A 499 1.70 -15.24 13.69
N GLY A 500 1.62 -13.95 13.30
CA GLY A 500 2.14 -12.85 14.13
C GLY A 500 1.45 -12.74 15.49
N THR A 501 0.13 -12.96 15.54
CA THR A 501 -0.62 -12.96 16.80
C THR A 501 -0.26 -14.15 17.67
N THR A 502 -0.06 -15.33 17.09
CA THR A 502 0.40 -16.53 17.82
C THR A 502 1.77 -16.31 18.42
N PHE A 503 2.72 -15.79 17.64
CA PHE A 503 4.06 -15.45 18.13
C PHE A 503 3.99 -14.54 19.37
N LEU A 504 3.23 -13.45 19.32
CA LEU A 504 3.12 -12.52 20.43
C LEU A 504 2.33 -13.10 21.62
N SER A 505 1.22 -13.81 21.39
CA SER A 505 0.36 -14.33 22.46
C SER A 505 0.96 -15.52 23.19
N SER A 506 1.70 -16.39 22.49
CA SER A 506 2.32 -17.59 23.05
C SER A 506 3.61 -17.32 23.85
N ALA A 507 4.20 -16.13 23.70
CA ALA A 507 5.40 -15.76 24.46
C ALA A 507 5.12 -15.76 25.98
N THR A 508 5.70 -16.72 26.69
CA THR A 508 5.54 -16.91 28.15
C THR A 508 6.53 -16.06 28.95
N ALA A 509 7.61 -15.60 28.33
CA ALA A 509 8.58 -14.66 28.90
C ALA A 509 8.54 -13.35 28.10
N PRO A 510 8.91 -12.21 28.72
CA PRO A 510 9.08 -10.95 27.99
C PRO A 510 10.07 -11.07 26.83
N LEU A 511 9.77 -10.43 25.71
CA LEU A 511 10.53 -10.49 24.46
C LEU A 511 11.65 -9.44 24.44
N THR A 512 12.84 -9.85 24.01
CA THR A 512 13.89 -8.89 23.64
C THR A 512 13.63 -8.34 22.23
N THR A 513 14.19 -7.18 21.90
CA THR A 513 14.13 -6.62 20.53
C THR A 513 14.68 -7.60 19.49
N ALA A 514 15.72 -8.36 19.82
CA ALA A 514 16.25 -9.41 18.93
C ALA A 514 15.24 -10.52 18.66
N GLN A 515 14.49 -10.98 19.67
CA GLN A 515 13.43 -11.98 19.49
C GLN A 515 12.26 -11.43 18.67
N VAL A 516 11.92 -10.14 18.86
CA VAL A 516 10.90 -9.47 18.02
C VAL A 516 11.34 -9.43 16.57
N LEU A 517 12.62 -9.14 16.29
CA LEU A 517 13.17 -9.18 14.94
C LEU A 517 13.12 -10.60 14.35
N THR A 518 13.53 -11.62 15.11
CA THR A 518 13.43 -13.02 14.67
C THR A 518 11.99 -13.39 14.31
N GLY A 519 11.03 -13.01 15.14
CA GLY A 519 9.60 -13.24 14.84
C GLY A 519 9.15 -12.50 13.57
N LYS A 520 9.61 -11.23 13.36
CA LYS A 520 9.30 -10.48 12.15
C LYS A 520 9.89 -11.13 10.90
N MET A 521 11.10 -11.69 10.98
CA MET A 521 11.80 -12.29 9.85
C MET A 521 11.45 -13.77 9.64
N SER A 522 10.39 -14.29 10.32
CA SER A 522 9.98 -15.69 10.17
C SER A 522 9.52 -15.99 8.75
N ASN A 523 10.12 -17.01 8.17
CA ASN A 523 9.81 -17.58 6.86
C ASN A 523 8.87 -18.81 6.94
N GLU A 524 8.33 -19.12 8.13
CA GLU A 524 7.40 -20.22 8.35
C GLU A 524 6.13 -20.03 7.51
N MET A 525 5.82 -21.03 6.69
CA MET A 525 4.60 -21.07 5.89
C MET A 525 3.44 -21.60 6.75
N TYR A 526 2.84 -20.71 7.54
CA TYR A 526 1.86 -21.05 8.59
C TYR A 526 0.63 -21.81 8.07
N LEU A 527 0.29 -21.67 6.79
CA LEU A 527 -0.69 -22.51 6.12
C LEU A 527 -0.26 -23.98 6.09
N ALA A 528 1.04 -24.28 5.93
CA ALA A 528 1.52 -25.65 5.86
C ALA A 528 1.19 -26.40 7.16
N ASP A 529 1.34 -25.79 8.31
CA ASP A 529 1.00 -26.37 9.60
C ASP A 529 -0.48 -26.76 9.72
N ARG A 530 -1.32 -26.14 8.94
CA ARG A 530 -2.77 -26.39 8.92
C ARG A 530 -3.19 -27.57 8.07
N VAL A 531 -2.41 -27.91 7.02
CA VAL A 531 -2.87 -28.84 5.98
C VAL A 531 -1.87 -29.92 5.59
N VAL A 532 -0.56 -29.71 5.79
CA VAL A 532 0.47 -30.61 5.24
C VAL A 532 0.42 -32.00 5.86
N GLY A 533 0.09 -32.13 7.12
CA GLY A 533 -0.04 -33.44 7.79
C GLY A 533 -1.15 -34.32 7.20
N ASP A 534 -2.29 -33.71 6.85
CA ASP A 534 -3.37 -34.40 6.17
C ASP A 534 -2.96 -34.77 4.74
N LEU A 535 -2.26 -33.89 4.03
CA LEU A 535 -1.76 -34.14 2.68
C LEU A 535 -0.76 -35.31 2.64
N ILE A 536 0.20 -35.33 3.58
CA ILE A 536 1.16 -36.43 3.71
C ILE A 536 0.44 -37.75 3.98
N THR A 537 -0.55 -37.73 4.86
CA THR A 537 -1.36 -38.91 5.17
C THR A 537 -2.10 -39.44 3.94
N LEU A 538 -2.72 -38.54 3.19
CA LEU A 538 -3.46 -38.85 1.97
C LEU A 538 -2.52 -39.41 0.88
N ALA A 539 -1.40 -38.75 0.62
CA ALA A 539 -0.41 -39.15 -0.39
C ALA A 539 0.28 -40.49 -0.02
N THR A 540 0.58 -40.70 1.26
CA THR A 540 1.13 -41.99 1.75
C THR A 540 0.15 -43.13 1.53
N ALA A 541 -1.15 -42.89 1.74
CA ALA A 541 -2.20 -43.90 1.49
C ALA A 541 -2.31 -44.26 -0.01
N ALA A 542 -2.27 -43.26 -0.90
CA ALA A 542 -2.25 -43.43 -2.35
C ALA A 542 -1.00 -44.22 -2.79
N GLY A 543 0.17 -43.92 -2.22
CA GLY A 543 1.41 -44.67 -2.49
C GLY A 543 1.31 -46.18 -2.16
N LYS A 544 0.62 -46.54 -1.08
CA LYS A 544 0.38 -47.94 -0.73
C LYS A 544 -0.51 -48.67 -1.75
N THR A 545 -1.27 -47.98 -2.53
CA THR A 545 -2.15 -48.53 -3.62
C THR A 545 -1.55 -48.39 -5.01
N GLY A 546 -0.27 -47.99 -5.10
CA GLY A 546 0.49 -47.97 -6.35
C GLY A 546 0.80 -46.61 -6.94
N ASP A 547 0.37 -45.52 -6.30
CA ASP A 547 0.72 -44.17 -6.74
C ASP A 547 2.14 -43.76 -6.27
N THR A 548 3.11 -44.01 -7.16
CA THR A 548 4.53 -43.76 -6.85
C THR A 548 4.87 -42.27 -6.80
N THR A 549 4.15 -41.41 -7.53
CA THR A 549 4.35 -39.95 -7.53
C THR A 549 3.89 -39.39 -6.22
N ALA A 550 2.68 -39.70 -5.77
CA ALA A 550 2.17 -39.29 -4.47
C ALA A 550 3.07 -39.79 -3.31
N ALA A 551 3.61 -41.02 -3.38
CA ALA A 551 4.55 -41.53 -2.39
C ALA A 551 5.85 -40.72 -2.34
N ALA A 552 6.41 -40.34 -3.49
CA ALA A 552 7.60 -39.51 -3.59
C ALA A 552 7.33 -38.08 -3.06
N ALA A 553 6.21 -37.48 -3.40
CA ALA A 553 5.79 -36.19 -2.88
C ALA A 553 5.61 -36.21 -1.35
N ALA A 554 4.97 -37.26 -0.81
CA ALA A 554 4.83 -37.44 0.63
C ALA A 554 6.18 -37.52 1.37
N ALA A 555 7.16 -38.18 0.78
CA ALA A 555 8.52 -38.27 1.36
C ALA A 555 9.20 -36.90 1.41
N ILE A 556 9.07 -36.08 0.36
CA ILE A 556 9.62 -34.71 0.32
C ILE A 556 8.95 -33.85 1.39
N LEU A 557 7.60 -33.82 1.44
CA LEU A 557 6.83 -33.01 2.38
C LEU A 557 7.03 -33.45 3.84
N THR A 558 7.28 -34.75 4.08
CA THR A 558 7.62 -35.26 5.44
C THR A 558 8.98 -34.77 5.93
N ALA A 559 9.93 -34.56 5.02
CA ALA A 559 11.27 -34.06 5.36
C ALA A 559 11.35 -32.55 5.42
N TRP A 560 10.31 -31.83 4.95
CA TRP A 560 10.28 -30.38 4.90
C TRP A 560 9.98 -29.76 6.28
N ASP A 561 10.66 -28.68 6.61
CA ASP A 561 10.54 -27.94 7.86
C ASP A 561 9.44 -26.87 7.88
N HIS A 562 8.57 -26.84 6.87
CA HIS A 562 7.49 -25.89 6.64
C HIS A 562 7.94 -24.44 6.47
N THR A 563 9.21 -24.21 6.13
CA THR A 563 9.72 -22.85 5.92
C THR A 563 9.95 -22.54 4.43
N ALA A 564 9.96 -21.24 4.13
CA ALA A 564 10.45 -20.68 2.88
C ALA A 564 11.90 -20.18 3.01
N ASP A 565 12.69 -20.82 3.87
CA ASP A 565 14.12 -20.53 3.96
C ASP A 565 14.84 -20.95 2.68
N ALA A 566 15.79 -20.15 2.22
CA ALA A 566 16.48 -20.40 0.96
C ALA A 566 17.08 -21.80 0.86
N THR A 567 17.45 -22.42 1.97
CA THR A 567 18.03 -23.76 2.06
C THR A 567 17.01 -24.88 2.31
N SER A 568 15.75 -24.54 2.59
CA SER A 568 14.68 -25.50 2.87
C SER A 568 14.20 -26.18 1.60
N ALA A 569 14.05 -27.50 1.63
CA ALA A 569 13.57 -28.31 0.51
C ALA A 569 12.12 -28.77 0.77
N GLY A 570 11.26 -28.70 -0.26
CA GLY A 570 9.84 -29.08 -0.18
C GLY A 570 8.89 -27.88 -0.28
N GLY A 571 9.30 -26.69 0.10
CA GLY A 571 8.52 -25.46 -0.06
C GLY A 571 8.03 -25.21 -1.48
N PRO A 572 8.88 -25.28 -2.53
CA PRO A 572 8.43 -25.11 -3.92
C PRO A 572 7.41 -26.14 -4.39
N LEU A 573 7.49 -27.39 -3.90
CA LEU A 573 6.46 -28.41 -4.17
C LEU A 573 5.13 -28.06 -3.50
N PHE A 574 5.17 -27.61 -2.25
CA PHE A 574 3.96 -27.20 -1.52
C PHE A 574 3.32 -25.96 -2.16
N GLU A 575 4.13 -24.96 -2.55
CA GLU A 575 3.67 -23.77 -3.28
C GLU A 575 2.98 -24.15 -4.59
N ALA A 576 3.62 -24.98 -5.40
CA ALA A 576 3.03 -25.45 -6.68
C ALA A 576 1.71 -26.18 -6.47
N TRP A 577 1.64 -27.07 -5.45
CA TRP A 577 0.43 -27.79 -5.09
C TRP A 577 -0.70 -26.83 -4.68
N TRP A 578 -0.41 -25.88 -3.77
CA TRP A 578 -1.43 -24.95 -3.28
C TRP A 578 -1.96 -24.04 -4.40
N ASN A 579 -1.10 -23.60 -5.30
CA ASN A 579 -1.50 -22.79 -6.44
C ASN A 579 -2.45 -23.56 -7.38
N LEU A 580 -2.24 -24.86 -7.60
CA LEU A 580 -3.16 -25.72 -8.34
C LEU A 580 -4.48 -25.90 -7.60
N VAL A 581 -4.45 -26.14 -6.30
CA VAL A 581 -5.65 -26.25 -5.47
C VAL A 581 -6.50 -24.98 -5.55
N VAL A 582 -5.88 -23.79 -5.45
CA VAL A 582 -6.58 -22.50 -5.58
C VAL A 582 -7.18 -22.33 -6.97
N ALA A 583 -6.46 -22.70 -8.04
CA ALA A 583 -6.99 -22.68 -9.41
C ALA A 583 -8.19 -23.61 -9.58
N ASP A 584 -8.16 -24.79 -8.96
CA ASP A 584 -9.23 -25.77 -9.03
C ASP A 584 -10.45 -25.39 -8.16
N VAL A 585 -10.24 -24.63 -7.06
CA VAL A 585 -11.33 -23.97 -6.35
C VAL A 585 -12.00 -22.92 -7.24
N GLN A 586 -11.24 -22.12 -7.96
CA GLN A 586 -11.77 -21.11 -8.91
C GLN A 586 -12.54 -21.77 -10.07
N ALA A 587 -12.05 -22.91 -10.54
CA ALA A 587 -12.71 -23.71 -11.59
C ALA A 587 -13.93 -24.51 -11.08
N GLY A 588 -14.19 -24.52 -9.77
CA GLY A 588 -15.30 -25.27 -9.16
C GLY A 588 -15.08 -26.78 -9.07
N LYS A 589 -13.84 -27.26 -9.24
CA LYS A 589 -13.49 -28.68 -9.08
C LYS A 589 -13.26 -29.04 -7.60
N ILE A 590 -12.79 -28.09 -6.82
CA ILE A 590 -12.62 -28.20 -5.36
C ILE A 590 -13.65 -27.30 -4.68
N SER A 591 -14.26 -27.79 -3.61
CA SER A 591 -15.23 -27.03 -2.83
C SER A 591 -14.56 -25.82 -2.16
N ALA A 592 -15.10 -24.63 -2.42
CA ALA A 592 -14.62 -23.40 -1.81
C ALA A 592 -15.05 -23.29 -0.34
N ASP A 593 -14.22 -22.68 0.49
CA ASP A 593 -14.65 -22.17 1.79
C ASP A 593 -15.58 -20.98 1.58
N THR A 594 -16.76 -21.02 2.18
CA THR A 594 -17.77 -19.96 2.12
C THR A 594 -17.81 -19.13 3.39
N SER A 595 -17.04 -19.48 4.41
CA SER A 595 -16.93 -18.72 5.66
C SER A 595 -16.12 -17.44 5.47
N ASP A 596 -15.21 -17.42 4.48
CA ASP A 596 -14.53 -16.24 4.02
C ASP A 596 -15.13 -15.71 2.71
N SER A 597 -15.86 -14.61 2.81
CA SER A 597 -16.40 -13.92 1.64
C SER A 597 -15.48 -12.81 1.12
N PHE A 598 -14.34 -12.57 1.78
CA PHE A 598 -13.56 -11.35 1.62
C PHE A 598 -12.25 -11.56 0.86
N TYR A 599 -11.57 -12.71 1.03
CA TYR A 599 -10.28 -12.98 0.40
C TYR A 599 -10.35 -14.09 -0.67
N SER A 600 -9.22 -14.40 -1.27
CA SER A 600 -9.06 -15.40 -2.34
C SER A 600 -9.84 -16.69 -2.09
N PRO A 601 -10.32 -17.38 -3.12
CA PRO A 601 -10.98 -18.64 -2.92
C PRO A 601 -10.01 -19.63 -2.26
N HIS A 602 -10.32 -19.99 -1.01
CA HIS A 602 -9.66 -21.08 -0.30
C HIS A 602 -10.44 -22.36 -0.52
N PRO A 603 -9.77 -23.54 -0.53
CA PRO A 603 -10.47 -24.79 -0.42
C PRO A 603 -11.22 -24.84 0.92
N LYS A 604 -12.32 -25.56 0.94
CA LYS A 604 -13.01 -25.84 2.19
C LYS A 604 -12.10 -26.62 3.12
N PHE A 605 -11.92 -26.12 4.35
CA PHE A 605 -11.20 -26.80 5.41
C PHE A 605 -12.11 -27.78 6.16
N ARG A 606 -11.53 -28.83 6.75
CA ARG A 606 -12.25 -29.76 7.61
C ARG A 606 -12.83 -29.05 8.83
N VAL A 607 -12.06 -28.15 9.44
CA VAL A 607 -12.50 -27.24 10.51
C VAL A 607 -12.52 -25.83 9.93
N PRO A 608 -13.67 -25.21 9.75
CA PRO A 608 -13.76 -23.85 9.23
C PRO A 608 -13.22 -22.84 10.24
N TRP A 609 -12.91 -21.63 9.78
CA TRP A 609 -12.49 -20.53 10.66
C TRP A 609 -13.58 -20.19 11.69
N SER A 610 -13.16 -19.90 12.92
CA SER A 610 -14.05 -19.55 14.03
C SER A 610 -13.51 -18.34 14.81
N ALA A 611 -14.38 -17.34 15.04
CA ALA A 611 -14.05 -16.19 15.87
C ALA A 611 -13.73 -16.56 17.35
N SER A 612 -14.20 -17.72 17.83
CA SER A 612 -13.86 -18.23 19.17
C SER A 612 -12.48 -18.90 19.24
N ALA A 613 -11.89 -19.21 18.09
CA ALA A 613 -10.57 -19.82 17.97
C ALA A 613 -9.78 -19.17 16.79
N PRO A 614 -9.60 -17.84 16.80
CA PRO A 614 -9.23 -17.07 15.61
C PRO A 614 -7.80 -17.37 15.11
N ILE A 615 -6.90 -17.85 15.98
CA ILE A 615 -5.50 -18.13 15.64
C ILE A 615 -5.20 -19.63 15.47
N THR A 616 -6.19 -20.51 15.61
CA THR A 616 -6.03 -21.97 15.48
C THR A 616 -6.90 -22.57 14.40
N THR A 617 -7.82 -21.80 13.84
CA THR A 617 -8.69 -22.17 12.70
C THR A 617 -8.54 -21.18 11.55
N PRO A 618 -8.76 -21.62 10.29
CA PRO A 618 -9.21 -22.94 9.86
C PRO A 618 -8.10 -24.00 9.91
N SER A 619 -8.46 -25.28 9.79
CA SER A 619 -7.47 -26.36 9.78
C SER A 619 -7.99 -27.64 9.12
N GLY A 620 -7.04 -28.42 8.59
CA GLY A 620 -7.28 -29.72 7.99
C GLY A 620 -7.93 -29.65 6.62
N LEU A 621 -7.61 -30.61 5.76
CA LEU A 621 -8.18 -30.76 4.44
C LEU A 621 -9.59 -31.40 4.51
N ASP A 622 -10.56 -30.90 3.72
CA ASP A 622 -11.87 -31.52 3.61
C ASP A 622 -11.74 -32.84 2.83
N PRO A 623 -12.12 -34.00 3.42
CA PRO A 623 -12.00 -35.29 2.74
C PRO A 623 -12.80 -35.42 1.42
N SER A 624 -13.83 -34.60 1.24
CA SER A 624 -14.61 -34.60 -0.01
C SER A 624 -13.78 -34.17 -1.24
N ASN A 625 -12.65 -33.49 -1.03
CA ASN A 625 -11.75 -33.01 -2.07
C ASN A 625 -10.55 -33.95 -2.32
N ASN A 626 -10.38 -35.04 -1.54
CA ASN A 626 -9.17 -35.87 -1.53
C ASN A 626 -8.73 -36.32 -2.93
N ALA A 627 -9.67 -36.70 -3.80
CA ALA A 627 -9.32 -37.18 -5.14
C ALA A 627 -8.65 -36.09 -5.99
N GLN A 628 -9.17 -34.84 -5.93
CA GLN A 628 -8.61 -33.75 -6.70
C GLN A 628 -7.30 -33.24 -6.06
N LEU A 629 -7.22 -33.21 -4.74
CA LEU A 629 -6.00 -32.84 -4.02
C LEU A 629 -4.79 -33.73 -4.36
N LEU A 630 -5.02 -35.03 -4.60
CA LEU A 630 -3.99 -35.97 -5.09
C LEU A 630 -3.61 -35.69 -6.54
N VAL A 631 -4.59 -35.46 -7.43
CA VAL A 631 -4.31 -35.07 -8.82
C VAL A 631 -3.45 -33.83 -8.89
N ASP A 632 -3.76 -32.84 -8.05
CA ASP A 632 -2.99 -31.58 -7.96
C ASP A 632 -1.59 -31.81 -7.39
N LEU A 633 -1.42 -32.74 -6.44
CA LEU A 633 -0.10 -33.08 -5.88
C LEU A 633 0.80 -33.77 -6.91
N ASP A 634 0.28 -34.70 -7.70
CA ASP A 634 1.03 -35.36 -8.77
C ASP A 634 1.42 -34.38 -9.87
N ALA A 635 0.50 -33.47 -10.22
CA ALA A 635 0.77 -32.40 -11.16
C ALA A 635 1.84 -31.44 -10.64
N ALA A 636 1.75 -31.02 -9.36
CA ALA A 636 2.74 -30.17 -8.71
C ALA A 636 4.13 -30.80 -8.68
N TYR A 637 4.22 -32.07 -8.30
CA TYR A 637 5.48 -32.82 -8.31
C TYR A 637 6.11 -32.80 -9.71
N THR A 638 5.32 -33.12 -10.73
CA THR A 638 5.80 -33.16 -12.12
C THR A 638 6.23 -31.79 -12.62
N GLN A 639 5.44 -30.76 -12.35
CA GLN A 639 5.73 -29.36 -12.75
C GLN A 639 6.99 -28.84 -12.08
N THR A 640 7.15 -29.04 -10.75
CA THR A 640 8.31 -28.60 -9.99
C THR A 640 9.57 -29.29 -10.48
N ALA A 641 9.51 -30.61 -10.72
CA ALA A 641 10.63 -31.37 -11.26
C ALA A 641 11.02 -30.90 -12.68
N ALA A 642 10.04 -30.59 -13.52
CA ALA A 642 10.28 -30.09 -14.87
C ALA A 642 10.86 -28.68 -14.88
N ALA A 643 10.38 -27.81 -14.00
CA ALA A 643 10.82 -26.41 -13.94
C ALA A 643 12.23 -26.27 -13.36
N PHE A 644 12.58 -27.04 -12.33
CA PHE A 644 13.79 -26.85 -11.52
C PHE A 644 14.74 -28.07 -11.51
N GLY A 645 14.43 -29.11 -12.29
CA GLY A 645 15.25 -30.33 -12.37
C GLY A 645 15.03 -31.33 -11.22
N SER A 646 14.29 -30.97 -10.17
CA SER A 646 13.92 -31.83 -9.05
C SER A 646 12.67 -31.32 -8.34
N ALA A 647 11.77 -32.23 -7.94
CA ALA A 647 10.64 -31.87 -7.08
C ALA A 647 11.08 -31.52 -5.63
N SER A 648 12.28 -31.91 -5.22
CA SER A 648 12.88 -31.55 -3.93
C SER A 648 13.85 -30.38 -4.01
N VAL A 649 13.67 -29.49 -5.00
CA VAL A 649 14.46 -28.26 -5.11
C VAL A 649 14.36 -27.44 -3.82
N VAL A 650 15.47 -26.86 -3.34
CA VAL A 650 15.44 -25.95 -2.22
C VAL A 650 14.77 -24.64 -2.60
N TRP A 651 14.16 -23.93 -1.64
CA TRP A 651 13.44 -22.70 -1.89
C TRP A 651 14.26 -21.69 -2.71
N GLY A 652 15.47 -21.35 -2.26
CA GLY A 652 16.36 -20.43 -2.98
C GLY A 652 16.95 -20.98 -4.29
N GLY A 653 16.69 -22.25 -4.64
CA GLY A 653 16.93 -22.80 -5.97
C GLY A 653 15.89 -22.31 -6.97
N ALA A 654 14.65 -22.15 -6.53
CA ALA A 654 13.53 -21.66 -7.33
C ALA A 654 13.37 -20.13 -7.24
N HIS A 655 13.56 -19.54 -6.07
CA HIS A 655 13.34 -18.13 -5.76
C HIS A 655 14.65 -17.36 -5.68
N LYS A 656 14.79 -16.33 -6.51
CA LYS A 656 16.01 -15.52 -6.64
C LYS A 656 15.76 -14.06 -6.36
N THR A 657 16.79 -13.39 -5.87
CA THR A 657 16.78 -11.94 -5.69
C THR A 657 16.97 -11.27 -7.04
N THR A 658 15.89 -10.76 -7.59
CA THR A 658 15.91 -10.01 -8.86
C THR A 658 15.03 -8.78 -8.69
N LEU A 659 15.61 -7.61 -8.92
CA LEU A 659 14.88 -6.36 -8.93
C LEU A 659 14.50 -6.01 -10.37
N VAL A 660 13.22 -5.76 -10.59
CA VAL A 660 12.67 -5.30 -11.87
C VAL A 660 12.20 -3.86 -11.72
N THR A 661 12.51 -3.03 -12.67
CA THR A 661 12.06 -1.64 -12.70
C THR A 661 11.79 -1.18 -14.13
N ARG A 662 11.12 -0.04 -14.27
CA ARG A 662 10.99 0.67 -15.54
C ARG A 662 11.85 1.92 -15.49
N SER A 663 12.53 2.25 -16.55
CA SER A 663 13.47 3.36 -16.59
C SER A 663 13.22 4.28 -17.78
N GLY A 664 13.55 5.55 -17.59
CA GLY A 664 13.53 6.59 -18.60
C GLY A 664 12.14 7.04 -19.03
N ALA A 665 12.10 7.99 -19.96
CA ALA A 665 10.87 8.52 -20.53
C ALA A 665 10.10 7.50 -21.38
N THR A 666 10.77 6.48 -21.89
CA THR A 666 10.17 5.40 -22.69
C THR A 666 9.51 4.31 -21.86
N GLN A 667 9.71 4.33 -20.54
CA GLN A 667 9.16 3.35 -19.62
C GLN A 667 9.53 1.88 -19.96
N GLN A 668 10.74 1.67 -20.48
CA GLN A 668 11.23 0.34 -20.79
C GLN A 668 11.48 -0.46 -19.52
N LEU A 669 11.13 -1.75 -19.53
CA LEU A 669 11.53 -2.68 -18.48
C LEU A 669 13.05 -2.80 -18.47
N VAL A 670 13.62 -2.64 -17.29
CA VAL A 670 15.04 -2.86 -17.04
C VAL A 670 15.18 -3.73 -15.79
N PHE A 671 16.26 -4.49 -15.76
CA PHE A 671 16.64 -5.29 -14.61
C PHE A 671 17.88 -4.64 -14.02
N PRO A 672 17.74 -3.61 -13.18
CA PRO A 672 18.89 -2.93 -12.57
C PRO A 672 19.72 -3.87 -11.69
N PHE A 673 19.06 -4.93 -11.22
CA PHE A 673 19.71 -5.99 -10.46
C PHE A 673 19.09 -7.34 -10.81
N LEU A 674 19.86 -8.18 -11.49
CA LEU A 674 19.55 -9.58 -11.76
C LEU A 674 20.60 -10.42 -11.05
N SER A 675 20.17 -11.31 -10.16
CA SER A 675 21.07 -12.10 -9.33
C SER A 675 20.60 -13.54 -9.23
N ASP A 676 21.55 -14.45 -9.13
CA ASP A 676 21.31 -15.83 -8.74
C ASP A 676 21.31 -16.04 -7.22
N LEU A 677 21.39 -14.96 -6.44
CA LEU A 677 21.37 -15.04 -4.98
C LEU A 677 20.02 -15.59 -4.50
N PRO A 678 20.03 -16.65 -3.69
CA PRO A 678 18.82 -17.21 -3.10
C PRO A 678 18.08 -16.18 -2.24
N LEU A 679 16.76 -16.24 -2.23
CA LEU A 679 15.91 -15.37 -1.42
C LEU A 679 14.99 -16.22 -0.56
N SER A 680 14.98 -15.95 0.76
CA SER A 680 13.99 -16.49 1.71
C SER A 680 12.74 -15.59 1.76
N GLY A 681 11.63 -16.16 2.19
CA GLY A 681 10.32 -15.50 2.30
C GLY A 681 9.35 -16.00 1.23
N ALA A 682 8.07 -15.99 1.54
CA ALA A 682 7.01 -16.47 0.66
C ALA A 682 5.89 -15.43 0.53
N ASP A 683 4.98 -15.71 -0.41
CA ASP A 683 3.78 -14.89 -0.61
C ASP A 683 2.83 -15.00 0.59
N ASP A 684 2.10 -13.93 0.81
CA ASP A 684 1.19 -13.72 1.93
C ASP A 684 0.17 -14.86 2.17
N PRO A 685 -0.46 -15.51 1.15
CA PRO A 685 -1.39 -16.61 1.39
C PRO A 685 -0.81 -17.80 2.16
N PHE A 686 0.51 -17.96 2.14
CA PHE A 686 1.19 -19.02 2.90
C PHE A 686 1.38 -18.68 4.38
N GLY A 687 1.19 -17.42 4.77
CA GLY A 687 1.23 -16.97 6.15
C GLY A 687 2.60 -16.66 6.74
N PRO A 688 3.68 -16.41 5.96
CA PRO A 688 4.95 -15.96 6.54
C PRO A 688 4.82 -14.53 7.07
N ILE A 689 5.58 -14.18 8.11
CA ILE A 689 5.67 -12.79 8.55
C ILE A 689 6.59 -11.99 7.62
N ARG A 690 7.64 -12.63 7.11
CA ARG A 690 8.50 -12.09 6.05
C ARG A 690 7.86 -12.34 4.70
N VAL A 691 7.20 -11.32 4.16
CA VAL A 691 6.48 -11.42 2.89
C VAL A 691 7.39 -11.08 1.73
N VAL A 692 7.41 -11.96 0.74
CA VAL A 692 8.04 -11.77 -0.57
C VAL A 692 7.04 -12.20 -1.63
N ASN A 693 6.68 -11.29 -2.53
CA ASN A 693 5.75 -11.59 -3.61
C ASN A 693 6.53 -12.08 -4.85
N PRO A 694 6.43 -13.35 -5.20
CA PRO A 694 7.15 -13.92 -6.32
C PRO A 694 6.34 -13.82 -7.63
N TYR A 695 7.05 -13.77 -8.75
CA TYR A 695 6.52 -13.92 -10.10
C TYR A 695 7.43 -14.83 -10.92
N TYR A 696 6.86 -15.90 -11.50
CA TYR A 696 7.65 -16.84 -12.29
C TYR A 696 7.95 -16.27 -13.69
N VAL A 697 9.23 -16.19 -14.03
CA VAL A 697 9.70 -15.74 -15.33
C VAL A 697 10.23 -16.92 -16.13
N GLY A 698 9.42 -17.41 -17.06
CA GLY A 698 9.77 -18.59 -17.87
C GLY A 698 11.07 -18.43 -18.65
N ALA A 699 11.39 -17.22 -19.15
CA ALA A 699 12.63 -16.94 -19.84
C ALA A 699 13.88 -17.03 -18.93
N LEU A 700 13.71 -16.89 -17.61
CA LEU A 700 14.79 -17.01 -16.62
C LEU A 700 14.79 -18.38 -15.92
N GLY A 701 13.70 -19.16 -16.02
CA GLY A 701 13.52 -20.43 -15.32
C GLY A 701 13.49 -20.30 -13.79
N GLN A 702 13.03 -19.15 -13.28
CA GLN A 702 13.02 -18.84 -11.84
C GLN A 702 11.90 -17.89 -11.45
N PHE A 703 11.59 -17.85 -10.15
CA PHE A 703 10.81 -16.78 -9.58
C PHE A 703 11.67 -15.54 -9.34
N VAL A 704 11.11 -14.37 -9.65
CA VAL A 704 11.67 -13.06 -9.34
C VAL A 704 10.77 -12.36 -8.34
N SER A 705 11.35 -11.51 -7.50
CA SER A 705 10.60 -10.80 -6.48
C SER A 705 10.19 -9.41 -6.98
N TYR A 706 8.94 -9.03 -6.80
CA TYR A 706 8.44 -7.74 -7.25
C TYR A 706 7.80 -6.89 -6.13
N GLY A 707 7.65 -7.42 -4.94
CA GLY A 707 7.04 -6.74 -3.79
C GLY A 707 7.18 -7.54 -2.50
N GLY A 708 6.59 -7.04 -1.46
CA GLY A 708 6.62 -7.61 -0.11
C GLY A 708 7.17 -6.61 0.90
N ASP A 709 8.00 -7.08 1.84
CA ASP A 709 8.65 -6.23 2.86
C ASP A 709 9.33 -5.01 2.20
N GLY A 710 8.70 -3.84 2.27
CA GLY A 710 9.24 -2.62 1.64
C GLY A 710 10.12 -1.82 2.59
N TYR A 711 9.63 -1.58 3.79
CA TYR A 711 10.37 -0.93 4.87
C TYR A 711 10.14 -1.70 6.15
N VAL A 712 11.18 -1.88 6.95
CA VAL A 712 11.11 -2.47 8.30
C VAL A 712 11.69 -1.49 9.29
N GLN A 713 10.96 -1.19 10.35
CA GLN A 713 11.46 -0.46 11.52
C GLN A 713 11.21 -1.28 12.78
N LEU A 714 12.22 -1.33 13.66
CA LEU A 714 12.10 -1.91 14.99
C LEU A 714 12.65 -0.89 15.98
N ILE A 715 11.77 -0.31 16.79
CA ILE A 715 12.06 0.83 17.65
C ILE A 715 11.71 0.49 19.09
N GLU A 716 12.64 0.66 20.00
CA GLU A 716 12.46 0.60 21.43
C GLU A 716 12.46 2.01 22.03
N PHE A 717 11.44 2.33 22.83
CA PHE A 717 11.28 3.64 23.43
C PHE A 717 11.84 3.65 24.85
N THR A 718 13.15 3.89 24.97
CA THR A 718 13.82 3.93 26.25
C THR A 718 13.62 5.29 26.97
N PRO A 719 13.89 5.38 28.29
CA PRO A 719 13.89 6.67 29.00
C PRO A 719 14.83 7.71 28.39
N ASN A 720 15.88 7.27 27.71
CA ASN A 720 16.88 8.15 27.10
C ASN A 720 16.55 8.52 25.64
N GLY A 721 15.40 8.12 25.10
CA GLY A 721 14.96 8.34 23.73
C GLY A 721 14.76 7.06 22.95
N ALA A 722 14.30 7.20 21.71
CA ALA A 722 14.07 6.08 20.82
C ALA A 722 15.39 5.47 20.35
N GLN A 723 15.51 4.15 20.48
CA GLN A 723 16.56 3.34 19.87
C GLN A 723 15.95 2.52 18.75
N GLY A 724 16.50 2.63 17.55
CA GLY A 724 15.88 2.05 16.37
C GLY A 724 16.86 1.43 15.41
N SER A 725 16.33 0.45 14.68
CA SER A 725 16.99 -0.13 13.51
C SER A 725 15.99 -0.18 12.37
N THR A 726 16.47 0.01 11.14
CA THR A 726 15.63 0.13 9.95
C THR A 726 16.24 -0.65 8.78
N LEU A 727 15.38 -0.97 7.82
CA LEU A 727 15.77 -1.54 6.54
C LEU A 727 14.80 -1.03 5.49
N LEU A 728 15.33 -0.46 4.42
CA LEU A 728 14.57 -0.19 3.21
C LEU A 728 15.00 -1.19 2.13
N THR A 729 14.14 -2.11 1.80
CA THR A 729 14.40 -3.13 0.79
C THR A 729 14.45 -2.48 -0.60
N TYR A 730 15.42 -2.60 -1.32
CA TYR A 730 16.79 -3.06 -1.33
C TYR A 730 17.79 -1.93 -1.03
N GLY A 731 17.37 -0.67 -1.04
CA GLY A 731 18.18 0.51 -0.87
C GLY A 731 17.36 1.81 -1.03
N ASN A 732 18.00 2.94 -0.83
CA ASN A 732 17.34 4.25 -0.73
C ASN A 732 17.43 5.10 -2.02
N ALA A 733 17.62 4.48 -3.17
CA ALA A 733 17.64 5.18 -4.46
C ALA A 733 17.02 4.35 -5.58
N SER A 734 16.45 5.04 -6.57
CA SER A 734 15.90 4.42 -7.80
C SER A 734 16.54 4.95 -9.07
N ARG A 735 17.53 5.85 -8.98
CA ARG A 735 18.22 6.39 -10.16
C ARG A 735 19.05 5.29 -10.83
N PRO A 736 19.03 5.19 -12.16
CA PRO A 736 19.87 4.26 -12.90
C PRO A 736 21.34 4.40 -12.51
N ASN A 737 22.00 3.27 -12.30
CA ASN A 737 23.41 3.18 -11.92
C ASN A 737 23.77 3.71 -10.51
N SER A 738 22.81 4.08 -9.67
CA SER A 738 23.09 4.39 -8.27
C SER A 738 23.53 3.11 -7.54
N PRO A 739 24.61 3.14 -6.74
CA PRO A 739 24.98 2.00 -5.91
C PRO A 739 23.95 1.73 -4.80
N HIS A 740 23.10 2.72 -4.49
CA HIS A 740 22.13 2.67 -3.41
C HIS A 740 20.77 2.08 -3.84
N ILE A 741 20.69 1.44 -5.01
CA ILE A 741 19.53 0.63 -5.42
C ILE A 741 19.47 -0.67 -4.60
N THR A 742 20.65 -1.25 -4.27
CA THR A 742 20.75 -2.61 -3.70
C THR A 742 21.69 -2.73 -2.52
N ASP A 743 22.20 -1.65 -1.99
CA ASP A 743 23.21 -1.65 -0.92
C ASP A 743 22.67 -2.08 0.46
N GLN A 744 21.34 -2.11 0.63
CA GLN A 744 20.70 -2.67 1.82
C GLN A 744 20.27 -4.14 1.65
N LEU A 745 20.43 -4.72 0.46
CA LEU A 745 20.13 -6.12 0.18
C LEU A 745 20.87 -7.10 1.12
N PRO A 746 22.16 -6.92 1.49
CA PRO A 746 22.82 -7.80 2.44
C PRO A 746 22.12 -7.91 3.79
N PHE A 747 21.53 -6.81 4.30
CA PHE A 747 20.71 -6.83 5.52
C PHE A 747 19.43 -7.62 5.32
N PHE A 748 18.77 -7.44 4.17
CA PHE A 748 17.55 -8.18 3.87
C PHE A 748 17.80 -9.68 3.77
N GLN A 749 18.92 -10.08 3.14
CA GLN A 749 19.29 -11.49 3.01
C GLN A 749 19.71 -12.13 4.34
N SER A 750 20.42 -11.38 5.20
CA SER A 750 20.86 -11.86 6.51
C SER A 750 19.83 -11.65 7.62
N GLU A 751 18.62 -11.17 7.29
CA GLU A 751 17.52 -10.94 8.24
C GLU A 751 17.90 -9.96 9.38
N THR A 752 18.74 -8.99 9.04
CA THR A 752 19.23 -7.96 9.96
C THR A 752 18.78 -6.57 9.54
N LEU A 753 18.93 -5.61 10.45
CA LEU A 753 18.59 -4.20 10.20
C LEU A 753 19.83 -3.33 10.44
N LYS A 754 19.92 -2.20 9.73
CA LYS A 754 20.92 -1.18 10.02
C LYS A 754 20.46 -0.28 11.18
N PRO A 755 21.36 0.26 12.02
CA PRO A 755 20.98 1.19 13.08
C PRO A 755 20.48 2.51 12.49
N ALA A 756 19.41 3.05 13.07
CA ALA A 756 18.96 4.41 12.79
C ALA A 756 19.84 5.42 13.54
N LEU A 757 20.48 6.32 12.81
CA LEU A 757 21.39 7.32 13.41
C LEU A 757 20.59 8.44 14.08
N ARG A 758 20.72 8.60 15.40
CA ARG A 758 19.89 9.53 16.19
C ARG A 758 20.66 10.73 16.78
N THR A 759 21.98 10.64 16.90
CA THR A 759 22.79 11.73 17.45
C THR A 759 23.58 12.43 16.34
N PHE A 760 23.79 13.74 16.49
CA PHE A 760 24.55 14.50 15.51
C PHE A 760 25.97 13.95 15.30
N SER A 761 26.63 13.52 16.40
CA SER A 761 27.97 12.90 16.31
C SER A 761 27.96 11.59 15.51
N ALA A 762 26.92 10.75 15.64
CA ALA A 762 26.82 9.53 14.87
C ALA A 762 26.56 9.83 13.39
N VAL A 763 25.70 10.81 13.09
CA VAL A 763 25.45 11.27 11.71
C VAL A 763 26.73 11.82 11.08
N GLN A 764 27.47 12.67 11.78
CA GLN A 764 28.74 13.21 11.26
C GLN A 764 29.78 12.12 11.01
N ALA A 765 29.85 11.12 11.90
CA ALA A 765 30.81 10.00 11.76
C ALA A 765 30.47 9.07 10.58
N ALA A 766 29.18 8.93 10.25
CA ALA A 766 28.68 8.09 9.16
C ALA A 766 28.54 8.82 7.81
N ALA A 767 28.64 10.16 7.82
CA ALA A 767 28.42 10.96 6.61
C ALA A 767 29.53 10.73 5.58
N VAL A 768 29.13 10.35 4.37
CA VAL A 768 30.00 10.19 3.20
C VAL A 768 30.06 11.45 2.36
N SER A 769 29.01 12.32 2.45
CA SER A 769 28.99 13.63 1.86
C SER A 769 28.14 14.60 2.68
N VAL A 770 28.41 15.90 2.51
CA VAL A 770 27.69 16.98 3.19
C VAL A 770 27.36 18.05 2.16
N GLU A 771 26.10 18.46 2.14
CA GLU A 771 25.60 19.38 1.13
C GLU A 771 24.75 20.48 1.77
N GLY A 772 24.96 21.72 1.33
CA GLY A 772 24.13 22.87 1.69
C GLY A 772 23.08 23.16 0.62
N PHE A 773 21.86 23.46 1.05
CA PHE A 773 20.75 23.79 0.14
C PHE A 773 20.01 25.05 0.59
#